data_e32de1ed52abb6c83466153504dab092
#
_entry.id   e32de1ed52abb6c83466153504dab092
#
_cell.length_a   1.000
_cell.length_b   1.000
_cell.length_c   1.000
_cell.angle_alpha   90.00
_cell.angle_beta   90.00
_cell.angle_gamma   90.00
#
_symmetry.space_group_name_H-M   'P 1'
#
loop_
_entity.id
_entity.type
_entity.pdbx_description
1 polymer ?
#
loop_
_entity_poly.entity_id
_entity_poly.type
_entity_poly.pdbx_seq_one_letter_code
_entity_poly.pdbx_strand_id
1 'polypeptide(L)'
;MGKPVEPPSGDGVTSINLKEALEERYLAYALSTIMHRALPDARDGLKPVHRRLMFAMRLLKLDPGAAFKKCARVVGDVIGKYHPHGDQSVYDALVRLAQDFAQRYPLVDGQGNFGNIDGDNPAAMRYTEARLTDVARLLLEGLDEDCVDFRETYDGSEEEPIVLPAAFPNLLANGSQGIAVGMATSIPPHNVAELCDAALYLISHPKATVDHLLEFVHGPDFPTGGIIIDSAESIAETYRTGRGGFRVRAHWVVEDLPRGGYQIVVTEIPWLVPKSRLIEKIAELINDKKLPFISDVRDESAEDVRIVFEPRNRTLDPVLLMESLFKLTELESRISMNMNVLTSGLVPKVLNLQEALREWLDHRRVVLQRRTNNRLGQIARRLEILKGLLVIYLDLDKVIKIIREKDEPKAALIKAFQLTEVQADAILNTRLRSLRKLEEMELKRELSNLTDEQTKLNTLMASESAQWKAIGTQIREVKKIYALDTELGARRTDFAEPPETSGIDLTEVLVEREPLTVVITEKGWIRALKGHVQDLSSLQFKGDDGLKQSFHTETTAKILVMVTDGKIYTLDAAKLPGGRGFGDPLRLMADIDETAEIVHIWPHKAGQKYLLTSNTGRGFIVTSDDMVANTRKGRQVLNLDSGETAKLIVPVEGDTLAIIGENRKLLVFALDQIPEMTRGKGVRLQKYKDGGVVDAKTFVLKEGLTWLDTSGRTWTVAKSELRDWIGNRAEAGRLPPKGFPKSGKFGY
;
A
#
# COMPACT_ATOMS: atom_id res chain seq x y z
N MET A 1 27.75 9.75 42.30
CA MET A 1 27.91 9.22 43.69
C MET A 1 26.51 8.84 44.15
N GLY A 2 26.18 7.54 44.11
CA GLY A 2 24.91 7.01 44.60
C GLY A 2 24.91 6.98 46.12
N LYS A 3 23.79 7.35 46.73
CA LYS A 3 23.58 7.21 48.18
C LYS A 3 23.58 5.74 48.57
N PRO A 4 24.10 5.35 49.73
CA PRO A 4 24.07 3.97 50.17
C PRO A 4 22.63 3.48 50.36
N VAL A 5 22.36 2.29 49.89
CA VAL A 5 21.08 1.57 50.09
C VAL A 5 21.05 1.14 51.58
N GLU A 6 20.04 1.61 52.33
CA GLU A 6 19.77 1.13 53.68
C GLU A 6 19.33 -0.35 53.63
N PRO A 7 19.75 -1.20 54.58
CA PRO A 7 19.33 -2.60 54.62
C PRO A 7 17.81 -2.69 54.95
N PRO A 8 17.12 -3.74 54.48
CA PRO A 8 15.68 -3.86 54.61
C PRO A 8 15.21 -3.91 56.05
N SER A 9 14.29 -3.03 56.39
CA SER A 9 13.51 -3.12 57.63
C SER A 9 12.64 -4.40 57.57
N GLY A 10 12.47 -5.09 58.70
CA GLY A 10 12.03 -6.47 58.85
C GLY A 10 10.66 -6.91 58.30
N ASP A 11 10.02 -6.19 57.38
CA ASP A 11 8.71 -6.55 56.76
C ASP A 11 8.78 -6.97 55.30
N GLY A 12 9.96 -7.16 54.74
CA GLY A 12 10.08 -7.61 53.33
C GLY A 12 9.64 -6.58 52.27
N VAL A 13 9.31 -5.35 52.66
CA VAL A 13 8.91 -4.27 51.78
C VAL A 13 10.11 -3.38 51.45
N THR A 14 10.56 -3.39 50.19
CA THR A 14 11.62 -2.51 49.70
C THR A 14 10.99 -1.27 49.07
N SER A 15 11.38 -0.08 49.53
CA SER A 15 10.93 1.19 48.91
C SER A 15 11.75 1.44 47.63
N ILE A 16 11.10 1.44 46.47
CA ILE A 16 11.70 1.74 45.17
C ILE A 16 11.10 3.04 44.64
N ASN A 17 11.92 3.90 44.03
CA ASN A 17 11.44 5.09 43.36
C ASN A 17 10.50 4.67 42.21
N LEU A 18 9.28 5.20 42.19
CA LEU A 18 8.26 4.86 41.19
C LEU A 18 8.77 5.09 39.77
N LYS A 19 9.51 6.16 39.53
CA LYS A 19 10.08 6.45 38.20
C LYS A 19 11.08 5.38 37.75
N GLU A 20 12.01 5.02 38.60
CA GLU A 20 13.03 3.99 38.30
C GLU A 20 12.40 2.61 38.07
N ALA A 21 11.44 2.25 38.95
CA ALA A 21 10.69 0.99 38.79
C ALA A 21 9.88 0.93 37.52
N LEU A 22 9.25 2.04 37.08
CA LEU A 22 8.51 2.11 35.82
C LEU A 22 9.45 2.07 34.64
N GLU A 23 10.55 2.79 34.63
CA GLU A 23 11.54 2.82 33.55
C GLU A 23 12.15 1.42 33.34
N GLU A 24 12.56 0.75 34.41
CA GLU A 24 13.15 -0.60 34.35
C GLU A 24 12.13 -1.64 33.82
N ARG A 25 10.93 -1.65 34.39
CA ARG A 25 9.88 -2.61 33.99
C ARG A 25 9.39 -2.35 32.58
N TYR A 26 9.24 -1.07 32.19
CA TYR A 26 8.83 -0.72 30.83
C TYR A 26 9.90 -1.09 29.80
N LEU A 27 11.17 -0.88 30.12
CA LEU A 27 12.29 -1.29 29.27
C LEU A 27 12.33 -2.81 29.11
N ALA A 28 12.20 -3.56 30.22
CA ALA A 28 12.14 -5.02 30.18
C ALA A 28 10.96 -5.54 29.34
N TYR A 29 9.77 -4.93 29.51
CA TYR A 29 8.59 -5.26 28.70
C TYR A 29 8.81 -4.90 27.23
N ALA A 30 9.35 -3.73 26.93
CA ALA A 30 9.64 -3.30 25.55
C ALA A 30 10.61 -4.27 24.86
N LEU A 31 11.73 -4.59 25.50
CA LEU A 31 12.71 -5.55 25.00
C LEU A 31 12.12 -6.94 24.79
N SER A 32 11.33 -7.43 25.74
CA SER A 32 10.66 -8.74 25.62
C SER A 32 9.67 -8.73 24.44
N THR A 33 8.89 -7.66 24.26
CA THR A 33 7.94 -7.54 23.16
C THR A 33 8.64 -7.48 21.79
N ILE A 34 9.77 -6.80 21.72
CA ILE A 34 10.57 -6.68 20.50
C ILE A 34 11.22 -8.03 20.14
N MET A 35 12.00 -8.59 21.09
CA MET A 35 12.88 -9.75 20.82
C MET A 35 12.16 -11.09 20.87
N HIS A 36 11.09 -11.23 21.68
CA HIS A 36 10.46 -12.51 21.94
C HIS A 36 8.99 -12.61 21.51
N ARG A 37 8.46 -11.61 20.79
CA ARG A 37 7.04 -11.62 20.40
C ARG A 37 6.75 -11.09 18.99
N ALA A 38 7.14 -9.85 18.68
CA ALA A 38 6.59 -9.12 17.53
C ALA A 38 7.44 -9.22 16.28
N LEU A 39 8.78 -9.18 16.40
CA LEU A 39 9.66 -9.18 15.25
C LEU A 39 10.05 -10.62 14.83
N PRO A 40 10.08 -10.90 13.52
CA PRO A 40 10.60 -12.16 13.00
C PRO A 40 12.12 -12.16 13.01
N ASP A 41 12.72 -13.34 13.08
CA ASP A 41 14.15 -13.54 12.84
C ASP A 41 14.43 -13.50 11.32
N ALA A 42 15.45 -12.75 10.90
CA ALA A 42 15.79 -12.58 9.49
C ALA A 42 16.17 -13.92 8.81
N ARG A 43 16.68 -14.88 9.56
CA ARG A 43 17.20 -16.15 9.07
C ARG A 43 16.12 -17.14 8.67
N ASP A 44 15.04 -17.27 9.46
CA ASP A 44 13.94 -18.21 9.20
C ASP A 44 12.58 -17.54 8.96
N GLY A 45 12.50 -16.21 9.12
CA GLY A 45 11.26 -15.44 8.91
C GLY A 45 10.18 -15.67 9.94
N LEU A 46 10.47 -16.35 11.05
CA LEU A 46 9.46 -16.76 12.01
C LEU A 46 9.55 -15.94 13.31
N LYS A 47 8.37 -15.65 13.85
CA LYS A 47 8.23 -15.21 15.23
C LYS A 47 8.37 -16.42 16.18
N PRO A 48 8.70 -16.20 17.45
CA PRO A 48 8.83 -17.30 18.42
C PRO A 48 7.63 -18.24 18.47
N VAL A 49 6.39 -17.72 18.45
CA VAL A 49 5.18 -18.56 18.47
C VAL A 49 5.08 -19.48 17.25
N HIS A 50 5.40 -18.96 16.04
CA HIS A 50 5.35 -19.74 14.82
C HIS A 50 6.44 -20.83 14.81
N ARG A 51 7.66 -20.49 15.23
CA ARG A 51 8.77 -21.45 15.33
C ARG A 51 8.45 -22.57 16.30
N ARG A 52 7.89 -22.27 17.46
CA ARG A 52 7.44 -23.22 18.46
C ARG A 52 6.31 -24.12 17.97
N LEU A 53 5.36 -23.57 17.20
CA LEU A 53 4.33 -24.35 16.53
C LEU A 53 4.92 -25.36 15.56
N MET A 54 5.81 -24.94 14.66
CA MET A 54 6.46 -25.84 13.69
C MET A 54 7.27 -26.93 14.39
N PHE A 55 8.02 -26.57 15.42
CA PHE A 55 8.82 -27.51 16.19
C PHE A 55 7.96 -28.53 16.95
N ALA A 56 6.92 -28.09 17.64
CA ALA A 56 5.99 -28.98 18.35
C ALA A 56 5.26 -29.94 17.39
N MET A 57 4.83 -29.45 16.21
CA MET A 57 4.18 -30.30 15.20
C MET A 57 5.17 -31.35 14.64
N ARG A 58 6.44 -31.00 14.46
CA ARG A 58 7.51 -31.96 14.08
C ARG A 58 7.68 -33.05 15.13
N LEU A 59 7.76 -32.70 16.44
CA LEU A 59 7.88 -33.66 17.53
C LEU A 59 6.65 -34.54 17.67
N LEU A 60 5.45 -34.01 17.36
CA LEU A 60 4.21 -34.78 17.31
C LEU A 60 4.11 -35.69 16.08
N LYS A 61 5.13 -35.71 15.20
CA LYS A 61 5.22 -36.46 13.93
C LYS A 61 4.04 -36.18 13.01
N LEU A 62 3.70 -34.87 12.87
CA LEU A 62 2.68 -34.38 11.98
C LEU A 62 3.27 -34.01 10.62
N ASP A 63 4.15 -34.84 10.10
CA ASP A 63 4.78 -34.64 8.80
C ASP A 63 3.74 -34.65 7.64
N PRO A 64 4.05 -34.08 6.49
CA PRO A 64 3.19 -34.18 5.31
C PRO A 64 2.81 -35.62 5.01
N GLY A 65 1.53 -35.88 4.76
CA GLY A 65 1.02 -37.23 4.56
C GLY A 65 0.72 -38.02 5.83
N ALA A 66 1.11 -37.57 7.02
CA ALA A 66 0.69 -38.16 8.29
C ALA A 66 -0.80 -37.92 8.57
N ALA A 67 -1.38 -38.67 9.51
CA ALA A 67 -2.75 -38.43 9.96
C ALA A 67 -2.86 -37.09 10.68
N PHE A 68 -3.96 -36.37 10.39
CA PHE A 68 -4.27 -35.12 11.08
C PHE A 68 -4.47 -35.34 12.59
N LYS A 69 -4.11 -34.32 13.37
CA LYS A 69 -4.44 -34.28 14.81
C LYS A 69 -5.21 -33.01 15.12
N LYS A 70 -6.07 -33.08 16.15
CA LYS A 70 -6.84 -31.92 16.64
C LYS A 70 -5.92 -30.75 16.95
N CYS A 71 -6.28 -29.55 16.50
CA CYS A 71 -5.53 -28.33 16.79
C CYS A 71 -5.40 -28.11 18.31
N ALA A 72 -6.41 -28.48 19.10
CA ALA A 72 -6.35 -28.43 20.55
C ALA A 72 -5.18 -29.24 21.14
N ARG A 73 -4.78 -30.37 20.50
CA ARG A 73 -3.61 -31.14 20.92
C ARG A 73 -2.32 -30.37 20.63
N VAL A 74 -2.19 -29.79 19.43
CA VAL A 74 -0.99 -29.01 19.04
C VAL A 74 -0.84 -27.79 19.95
N VAL A 75 -1.93 -27.03 20.15
CA VAL A 75 -1.96 -25.86 21.02
C VAL A 75 -1.59 -26.21 22.46
N GLY A 76 -2.14 -27.33 22.99
CA GLY A 76 -1.84 -27.81 24.33
C GLY A 76 -0.36 -28.13 24.53
N ASP A 77 0.28 -28.84 23.58
CA ASP A 77 1.72 -29.14 23.64
C ASP A 77 2.58 -27.87 23.55
N VAL A 78 2.19 -26.92 22.70
CA VAL A 78 2.92 -25.64 22.56
C VAL A 78 2.88 -24.83 23.84
N ILE A 79 1.69 -24.68 24.45
CA ILE A 79 1.54 -23.88 25.68
C ILE A 79 2.22 -24.58 26.86
N GLY A 80 2.04 -25.88 26.96
CA GLY A 80 2.55 -26.64 28.12
C GLY A 80 4.05 -26.73 28.15
N LYS A 81 4.75 -26.71 27.01
CA LYS A 81 6.19 -26.98 26.93
C LYS A 81 7.02 -25.76 26.47
N TYR A 82 6.52 -24.94 25.56
CA TYR A 82 7.35 -23.96 24.85
C TYR A 82 6.87 -22.52 25.00
N HIS A 83 5.55 -22.26 25.05
CA HIS A 83 5.00 -20.90 24.90
C HIS A 83 3.93 -20.61 25.96
N PRO A 84 4.30 -20.12 27.16
CA PRO A 84 3.39 -19.92 28.29
C PRO A 84 2.51 -18.67 28.12
N HIS A 85 1.68 -18.65 27.07
CA HIS A 85 0.73 -17.59 26.75
C HIS A 85 -0.66 -18.16 26.50
N GLY A 86 -1.67 -17.27 26.30
CA GLY A 86 -3.06 -17.70 26.10
C GLY A 86 -3.25 -18.64 24.89
N ASP A 87 -4.07 -19.65 25.06
CA ASP A 87 -4.39 -20.68 24.07
C ASP A 87 -4.96 -20.10 22.78
N GLN A 88 -5.84 -19.10 22.89
CA GLN A 88 -6.42 -18.43 21.72
C GLN A 88 -5.35 -17.79 20.85
N SER A 89 -4.35 -17.15 21.44
CA SER A 89 -3.27 -16.49 20.65
C SER A 89 -2.41 -17.49 19.88
N VAL A 90 -2.17 -18.67 20.45
CA VAL A 90 -1.44 -19.77 19.79
C VAL A 90 -2.29 -20.41 18.69
N TYR A 91 -3.61 -20.58 18.97
CA TYR A 91 -4.53 -21.10 17.96
C TYR A 91 -4.69 -20.13 16.77
N ASP A 92 -4.86 -18.84 17.03
CA ASP A 92 -4.95 -17.83 15.96
C ASP A 92 -3.69 -17.80 15.09
N ALA A 93 -2.52 -17.97 15.70
CA ALA A 93 -1.26 -18.10 14.95
C ALA A 93 -1.25 -19.37 14.09
N LEU A 94 -1.67 -20.51 14.61
CA LEU A 94 -1.80 -21.77 13.87
C LEU A 94 -2.76 -21.63 12.69
N VAL A 95 -3.94 -21.06 12.94
CA VAL A 95 -4.96 -20.80 11.91
C VAL A 95 -4.39 -19.97 10.77
N ARG A 96 -3.72 -18.87 11.10
CA ARG A 96 -3.14 -17.99 10.07
C ARG A 96 -2.10 -18.67 9.20
N LEU A 97 -1.32 -19.62 9.76
CA LEU A 97 -0.35 -20.41 9.01
C LEU A 97 -1.01 -21.43 8.05
N ALA A 98 -2.30 -21.70 8.20
CA ALA A 98 -3.07 -22.63 7.37
C ALA A 98 -3.93 -21.92 6.32
N GLN A 99 -4.12 -20.59 6.40
CA GLN A 99 -4.99 -19.83 5.49
C GLN A 99 -4.27 -19.52 4.19
N ASP A 100 -4.74 -20.05 3.08
CA ASP A 100 -4.19 -19.87 1.72
C ASP A 100 -4.42 -18.46 1.13
N PHE A 101 -5.43 -17.74 1.65
CA PHE A 101 -5.69 -16.33 1.35
C PHE A 101 -4.85 -15.36 2.22
N ALA A 102 -4.23 -15.83 3.30
CA ALA A 102 -3.38 -15.03 4.19
C ALA A 102 -1.89 -15.31 3.98
N GLN A 103 -1.51 -16.57 3.70
CA GLN A 103 -0.14 -17.03 3.46
C GLN A 103 0.07 -17.35 1.98
N ARG A 104 1.16 -16.84 1.40
CA ARG A 104 1.50 -17.21 0.02
C ARG A 104 1.91 -18.67 -0.10
N TYR A 105 2.58 -19.19 0.92
CA TYR A 105 3.02 -20.57 1.05
C TYR A 105 2.63 -21.10 2.44
N PRO A 106 1.42 -21.67 2.60
CA PRO A 106 0.95 -22.16 3.89
C PRO A 106 1.90 -23.19 4.52
N LEU A 107 2.16 -23.04 5.81
CA LEU A 107 3.02 -23.95 6.58
C LEU A 107 2.23 -25.06 7.26
N VAL A 108 0.94 -24.87 7.43
CA VAL A 108 0.02 -25.81 8.05
C VAL A 108 -1.03 -26.24 7.03
N ASP A 109 -1.23 -27.56 6.93
CA ASP A 109 -2.34 -28.17 6.21
C ASP A 109 -3.47 -28.38 7.22
N GLY A 110 -4.57 -27.65 7.04
CA GLY A 110 -5.71 -27.61 7.93
C GLY A 110 -6.89 -28.42 7.40
N GLN A 111 -7.56 -29.17 8.30
CA GLN A 111 -8.81 -29.85 7.99
C GLN A 111 -9.94 -29.31 8.87
N GLY A 112 -11.01 -28.83 8.23
CA GLY A 112 -12.14 -28.16 8.88
C GLY A 112 -12.23 -26.69 8.52
N ASN A 113 -12.98 -25.92 9.29
CA ASN A 113 -13.16 -24.49 9.04
C ASN A 113 -12.03 -23.67 9.72
N PHE A 114 -11.11 -23.14 8.90
CA PHE A 114 -10.02 -22.23 9.31
C PHE A 114 -10.32 -20.76 8.99
N GLY A 115 -11.59 -20.38 8.83
CA GLY A 115 -12.01 -19.06 8.35
C GLY A 115 -12.01 -18.98 6.83
N ASN A 116 -12.39 -17.83 6.30
CA ASN A 116 -12.48 -17.58 4.87
C ASN A 116 -12.10 -16.12 4.52
N ILE A 117 -12.09 -15.82 3.24
CA ILE A 117 -11.77 -14.48 2.71
C ILE A 117 -12.86 -13.45 3.06
N ASP A 118 -14.06 -13.88 3.46
CA ASP A 118 -15.14 -13.01 3.94
C ASP A 118 -14.84 -12.40 5.32
N GLY A 119 -13.86 -12.97 6.02
CA GLY A 119 -13.49 -12.56 7.37
C GLY A 119 -14.23 -13.32 8.47
N ASP A 120 -14.85 -14.45 8.13
CA ASP A 120 -15.44 -15.33 9.13
C ASP A 120 -14.39 -15.96 10.03
N ASN A 121 -14.74 -16.13 11.29
CA ASN A 121 -13.85 -16.73 12.26
C ASN A 121 -13.70 -18.24 12.03
N PRO A 122 -12.52 -18.81 12.37
CA PRO A 122 -12.33 -20.25 12.34
C PRO A 122 -13.22 -20.94 13.39
N ALA A 123 -13.50 -22.21 13.15
CA ALA A 123 -14.15 -23.05 14.17
C ALA A 123 -13.22 -23.24 15.37
N ALA A 124 -13.79 -23.56 16.54
CA ALA A 124 -13.00 -23.80 17.75
C ALA A 124 -12.00 -24.95 17.55
N MET A 125 -10.81 -24.86 18.18
CA MET A 125 -9.66 -25.76 18.01
C MET A 125 -9.95 -27.24 18.32
N ARG A 126 -11.06 -27.54 19.01
CA ARG A 126 -11.51 -28.93 19.26
C ARG A 126 -12.16 -29.58 18.04
N TYR A 127 -12.59 -28.78 17.04
CA TYR A 127 -13.20 -29.29 15.80
C TYR A 127 -12.20 -29.37 14.66
N THR A 128 -11.26 -28.40 14.57
CA THR A 128 -10.26 -28.33 13.52
C THR A 128 -9.09 -29.28 13.76
N GLU A 129 -8.47 -29.71 12.68
CA GLU A 129 -7.33 -30.62 12.69
C GLU A 129 -6.20 -30.05 11.82
N ALA A 130 -4.94 -30.39 12.13
CA ALA A 130 -3.79 -29.85 11.45
C ALA A 130 -2.66 -30.87 11.29
N ARG A 131 -1.85 -30.66 10.25
CA ARG A 131 -0.53 -31.28 10.04
C ARG A 131 0.38 -30.29 9.29
N LEU A 132 1.67 -30.61 9.17
CA LEU A 132 2.63 -29.79 8.41
C LEU A 132 2.43 -29.96 6.89
N THR A 133 2.74 -28.91 6.14
CA THR A 133 2.84 -28.94 4.68
C THR A 133 4.26 -29.35 4.23
N ASP A 134 4.43 -29.67 2.95
CA ASP A 134 5.75 -29.86 2.34
C ASP A 134 6.62 -28.60 2.41
N VAL A 135 6.01 -27.42 2.39
CA VAL A 135 6.70 -26.13 2.60
C VAL A 135 7.30 -26.05 4.00
N ALA A 136 6.54 -26.42 5.04
CA ALA A 136 7.03 -26.45 6.41
C ALA A 136 8.16 -27.47 6.60
N ARG A 137 8.13 -28.60 5.88
CA ARG A 137 9.21 -29.58 5.90
C ARG A 137 10.53 -28.97 5.46
N LEU A 138 10.54 -28.11 4.45
CA LEU A 138 11.75 -27.40 4.00
C LEU A 138 12.33 -26.45 5.05
N LEU A 139 11.49 -25.88 5.92
CA LEU A 139 11.98 -25.06 7.05
C LEU A 139 12.67 -25.90 8.13
N LEU A 140 12.21 -27.15 8.31
CA LEU A 140 12.63 -28.07 9.39
C LEU A 140 13.72 -29.06 8.95
N GLU A 141 14.09 -29.06 7.66
CA GLU A 141 15.01 -30.05 7.08
C GLU A 141 16.39 -30.01 7.74
N GLY A 142 16.81 -31.15 8.30
CA GLY A 142 18.11 -31.30 8.95
C GLY A 142 18.14 -30.86 10.41
N LEU A 143 17.01 -30.56 11.04
CA LEU A 143 16.96 -30.13 12.44
C LEU A 143 17.57 -31.15 13.41
N ASP A 144 17.47 -32.45 13.10
CA ASP A 144 18.04 -33.54 13.89
C ASP A 144 19.56 -33.74 13.64
N GLU A 145 20.18 -32.91 12.80
CA GLU A 145 21.58 -33.03 12.38
C GLU A 145 22.49 -31.97 13.03
N ASP A 146 22.15 -31.49 14.21
CA ASP A 146 22.89 -30.43 14.94
C ASP A 146 23.17 -29.19 14.08
N CYS A 147 22.19 -28.78 13.25
CA CYS A 147 22.38 -27.72 12.29
C CYS A 147 22.11 -26.30 12.84
N VAL A 148 21.47 -26.19 14.00
CA VAL A 148 21.15 -24.94 14.70
C VAL A 148 21.35 -25.10 16.21
N ASP A 149 21.43 -23.99 16.93
CA ASP A 149 21.49 -23.98 18.38
C ASP A 149 20.14 -24.22 19.01
N PHE A 150 20.13 -24.90 20.13
CA PHE A 150 18.98 -25.09 21.01
C PHE A 150 19.18 -24.30 22.30
N ARG A 151 18.10 -23.94 22.95
CA ARG A 151 18.07 -23.34 24.28
C ARG A 151 17.02 -24.00 25.14
N GLU A 152 17.19 -23.92 26.44
CA GLU A 152 16.17 -24.36 27.39
C GLU A 152 14.87 -23.59 27.23
N THR A 153 13.76 -24.28 27.45
CA THR A 153 12.43 -23.66 27.52
C THR A 153 12.29 -22.81 28.78
N TYR A 154 11.18 -22.09 28.92
CA TYR A 154 10.94 -21.16 30.01
C TYR A 154 11.00 -21.78 31.43
N ASP A 155 10.77 -23.07 31.54
CA ASP A 155 10.83 -23.85 32.78
C ASP A 155 12.05 -24.80 32.89
N GLY A 156 12.91 -24.83 31.87
CA GLY A 156 14.07 -25.67 31.76
C GLY A 156 13.78 -27.17 31.61
N SER A 157 12.54 -27.58 31.35
CA SER A 157 12.15 -28.97 31.22
C SER A 157 12.45 -29.60 29.86
N GLU A 158 12.50 -28.80 28.83
CA GLU A 158 12.67 -29.18 27.42
C GLU A 158 13.67 -28.23 26.73
N GLU A 159 14.01 -28.53 25.50
CA GLU A 159 14.81 -27.65 24.63
C GLU A 159 14.01 -27.21 23.39
N GLU A 160 14.26 -26.01 22.92
CA GLU A 160 13.68 -25.46 21.69
C GLU A 160 14.75 -24.89 20.77
N PRO A 161 14.61 -24.97 19.43
CA PRO A 161 15.57 -24.36 18.50
C PRO A 161 15.49 -22.85 18.56
N ILE A 162 16.66 -22.19 18.60
CA ILE A 162 16.73 -20.71 18.55
C ILE A 162 16.24 -20.19 17.20
N VAL A 163 16.53 -20.92 16.11
CA VAL A 163 16.17 -20.64 14.73
C VAL A 163 15.99 -21.95 13.97
N LEU A 164 15.15 -21.98 12.93
CA LEU A 164 15.04 -23.16 12.06
C LEU A 164 16.07 -23.14 10.92
N PRO A 165 16.40 -24.32 10.34
CA PRO A 165 17.36 -24.42 9.24
C PRO A 165 16.98 -23.63 7.98
N ALA A 166 15.70 -23.47 7.67
CA ALA A 166 15.11 -22.64 6.64
C ALA A 166 15.73 -22.84 5.23
N ALA A 167 15.38 -23.93 4.55
CA ALA A 167 15.92 -24.23 3.22
C ALA A 167 15.49 -23.21 2.12
N PHE A 168 14.51 -22.38 2.36
CA PHE A 168 14.10 -21.27 1.49
C PHE A 168 13.94 -19.97 2.28
N PRO A 169 13.98 -18.78 1.65
CA PRO A 169 13.95 -17.48 2.32
C PRO A 169 12.53 -17.11 2.80
N ASN A 170 12.04 -17.80 3.83
CA ASN A 170 10.68 -17.70 4.32
C ASN A 170 10.30 -16.29 4.79
N LEU A 171 11.24 -15.48 5.29
CA LEU A 171 10.99 -14.09 5.66
C LEU A 171 10.34 -13.29 4.52
N LEU A 172 10.91 -13.40 3.33
CA LEU A 172 10.41 -12.71 2.14
C LEU A 172 9.29 -13.51 1.47
N ALA A 173 9.37 -14.84 1.46
CA ALA A 173 8.40 -15.70 0.79
C ALA A 173 6.98 -15.55 1.38
N ASN A 174 6.84 -15.59 2.70
CA ASN A 174 5.56 -15.46 3.39
C ASN A 174 5.34 -14.09 4.04
N GLY A 175 6.40 -13.28 4.15
CA GLY A 175 6.33 -12.03 4.84
C GLY A 175 6.12 -12.16 6.36
N SER A 176 5.92 -11.03 7.02
CA SER A 176 5.58 -10.98 8.44
C SER A 176 4.95 -9.64 8.80
N GLN A 177 4.01 -9.64 9.73
CA GLN A 177 3.42 -8.42 10.30
C GLN A 177 3.46 -8.48 11.81
N GLY A 178 3.85 -7.39 12.47
CA GLY A 178 3.90 -7.33 13.93
C GLY A 178 4.07 -5.92 14.46
N ILE A 179 3.50 -5.69 15.63
CA ILE A 179 3.57 -4.40 16.34
C ILE A 179 4.27 -4.65 17.68
N ALA A 180 5.39 -3.97 17.89
CA ALA A 180 6.14 -3.96 19.13
C ALA A 180 6.05 -2.58 19.80
N VAL A 181 6.76 -2.41 20.91
CA VAL A 181 6.88 -1.10 21.56
C VAL A 181 7.88 -0.24 20.79
N GLY A 182 7.42 0.88 20.25
CA GLY A 182 8.26 1.83 19.52
C GLY A 182 8.68 1.38 18.10
N MET A 183 8.32 0.18 17.66
CA MET A 183 8.64 -0.30 16.31
C MET A 183 7.63 -1.31 15.81
N ALA A 184 7.55 -1.44 14.49
CA ALA A 184 6.66 -2.40 13.83
C ALA A 184 7.40 -3.07 12.68
N THR A 185 6.92 -4.24 12.28
CA THR A 185 7.32 -4.92 11.04
C THR A 185 6.11 -5.13 10.15
N SER A 186 6.30 -4.93 8.87
CA SER A 186 5.30 -5.23 7.82
C SER A 186 6.07 -5.62 6.57
N ILE A 187 6.11 -6.89 6.27
CA ILE A 187 6.84 -7.46 5.13
C ILE A 187 5.82 -8.22 4.29
N PRO A 188 5.56 -7.78 3.05
CA PRO A 188 4.67 -8.49 2.14
C PRO A 188 5.30 -9.79 1.66
N PRO A 189 4.50 -10.79 1.23
CA PRO A 189 5.01 -12.03 0.64
C PRO A 189 5.56 -11.82 -0.78
N HIS A 190 6.49 -12.72 -1.20
CA HIS A 190 7.15 -12.68 -2.50
C HIS A 190 7.21 -14.06 -3.15
N ASN A 191 7.42 -14.09 -4.45
CA ASN A 191 7.55 -15.33 -5.20
C ASN A 191 8.89 -16.04 -4.89
N VAL A 192 8.83 -17.32 -4.48
CA VAL A 192 10.02 -18.09 -4.10
C VAL A 192 10.97 -18.33 -5.27
N ALA A 193 10.46 -18.55 -6.50
CA ALA A 193 11.32 -18.73 -7.67
C ALA A 193 12.17 -17.49 -7.94
N GLU A 194 11.55 -16.30 -7.88
CA GLU A 194 12.22 -15.01 -8.02
C GLU A 194 13.27 -14.79 -6.93
N LEU A 195 12.93 -15.09 -5.67
CA LEU A 195 13.87 -15.00 -4.54
C LEU A 195 15.04 -15.97 -4.68
N CYS A 196 14.82 -17.18 -5.20
CA CYS A 196 15.88 -18.15 -5.47
C CYS A 196 16.84 -17.64 -6.56
N ASP A 197 16.31 -17.04 -7.63
CA ASP A 197 17.15 -16.44 -8.69
C ASP A 197 18.00 -15.28 -8.17
N ALA A 198 17.39 -14.36 -7.43
CA ALA A 198 18.10 -13.28 -6.77
C ALA A 198 19.19 -13.80 -5.81
N ALA A 199 18.90 -14.83 -5.03
CA ALA A 199 19.88 -15.45 -4.13
C ALA A 199 21.02 -16.13 -4.88
N LEU A 200 20.75 -16.86 -5.97
CA LEU A 200 21.78 -17.45 -6.85
C LEU A 200 22.65 -16.39 -7.49
N TYR A 201 22.05 -15.28 -7.92
CA TYR A 201 22.80 -14.13 -8.45
C TYR A 201 23.70 -13.52 -7.37
N LEU A 202 23.19 -13.33 -6.15
CA LEU A 202 23.93 -12.78 -5.02
C LEU A 202 25.09 -13.68 -4.56
N ILE A 203 24.98 -15.02 -4.69
CA ILE A 203 26.08 -15.98 -4.47
C ILE A 203 27.21 -15.76 -5.48
N SER A 204 26.86 -15.57 -6.77
CA SER A 204 27.84 -15.39 -7.82
C SER A 204 28.42 -13.96 -7.87
N HIS A 205 27.66 -12.97 -7.40
CA HIS A 205 28.02 -11.55 -7.36
C HIS A 205 27.84 -10.98 -5.95
N PRO A 206 28.79 -11.26 -5.01
CA PRO A 206 28.62 -10.87 -3.58
C PRO A 206 28.47 -9.35 -3.33
N LYS A 207 28.83 -8.52 -4.31
CA LYS A 207 28.73 -7.05 -4.25
C LYS A 207 27.52 -6.51 -5.04
N ALA A 208 26.60 -7.37 -5.46
CA ALA A 208 25.39 -6.93 -6.17
C ALA A 208 24.59 -5.94 -5.31
N THR A 209 24.09 -4.89 -5.94
CA THR A 209 23.21 -3.91 -5.29
C THR A 209 21.77 -4.37 -5.34
N VAL A 210 20.86 -3.67 -4.63
CA VAL A 210 19.43 -3.94 -4.68
C VAL A 210 18.91 -3.85 -6.12
N ASP A 211 19.39 -2.89 -6.92
CA ASP A 211 18.94 -2.70 -8.31
C ASP A 211 19.20 -3.92 -9.20
N HIS A 212 20.33 -4.62 -9.01
CA HIS A 212 20.59 -5.87 -9.73
C HIS A 212 19.67 -7.01 -9.29
N LEU A 213 19.23 -7.02 -8.01
CA LEU A 213 18.31 -8.03 -7.51
C LEU A 213 16.88 -7.80 -7.98
N LEU A 214 16.52 -6.55 -8.28
CA LEU A 214 15.21 -6.19 -8.83
C LEU A 214 15.01 -6.65 -10.28
N GLU A 215 16.09 -7.07 -10.98
CA GLU A 215 15.97 -7.76 -12.27
C GLU A 215 15.30 -9.14 -12.12
N PHE A 216 15.32 -9.72 -10.92
CA PHE A 216 14.74 -11.02 -10.58
C PHE A 216 13.49 -10.90 -9.72
N VAL A 217 13.51 -10.03 -8.69
CA VAL A 217 12.40 -9.80 -7.76
C VAL A 217 11.64 -8.56 -8.21
N HIS A 218 10.55 -8.76 -8.94
CA HIS A 218 9.78 -7.66 -9.50
C HIS A 218 8.95 -6.89 -8.46
N GLY A 219 8.59 -7.55 -7.36
CA GLY A 219 7.78 -6.99 -6.28
C GLY A 219 7.09 -8.07 -5.45
N PRO A 220 6.19 -7.68 -4.54
CA PRO A 220 5.37 -8.62 -3.78
C PRO A 220 4.56 -9.56 -4.67
N ASP A 221 4.25 -10.75 -4.14
CA ASP A 221 3.39 -11.75 -4.77
C ASP A 221 2.35 -12.20 -3.73
N PHE A 222 1.17 -11.58 -3.78
CA PHE A 222 0.12 -11.78 -2.78
C PHE A 222 -0.68 -13.06 -3.04
N PRO A 223 -1.10 -13.78 -2.00
CA PRO A 223 -1.90 -15.00 -2.15
C PRO A 223 -3.24 -14.78 -2.85
N THR A 224 -3.84 -13.60 -2.70
CA THR A 224 -5.11 -13.20 -3.31
C THR A 224 -4.95 -12.50 -4.67
N GLY A 225 -3.74 -12.46 -5.23
CA GLY A 225 -3.49 -11.82 -6.51
C GLY A 225 -3.51 -10.29 -6.45
N GLY A 226 -4.20 -9.67 -7.41
CA GLY A 226 -4.30 -8.22 -7.56
C GLY A 226 -3.22 -7.61 -8.43
N ILE A 227 -3.29 -6.31 -8.64
CA ILE A 227 -2.42 -5.55 -9.55
C ILE A 227 -1.69 -4.45 -8.79
N ILE A 228 -0.36 -4.48 -8.79
CA ILE A 228 0.48 -3.40 -8.25
C ILE A 228 0.57 -2.27 -9.28
N ILE A 229 0.25 -1.04 -8.86
CA ILE A 229 0.18 0.14 -9.74
C ILE A 229 1.22 1.21 -9.40
N ASP A 230 2.28 0.85 -8.69
CA ASP A 230 3.37 1.79 -8.41
C ASP A 230 4.40 1.81 -9.53
N SER A 231 5.07 2.95 -9.71
CA SER A 231 6.16 3.06 -10.67
C SER A 231 7.36 2.19 -10.27
N ALA A 232 8.12 1.70 -11.25
CA ALA A 232 9.32 0.89 -11.01
C ALA A 232 10.32 1.58 -10.05
N GLU A 233 10.46 2.91 -10.13
CA GLU A 233 11.34 3.67 -9.23
C GLU A 233 10.81 3.69 -7.79
N SER A 234 9.49 3.81 -7.58
CA SER A 234 8.87 3.74 -6.23
C SER A 234 9.07 2.36 -5.61
N ILE A 235 8.93 1.31 -6.41
CA ILE A 235 9.18 -0.07 -6.00
C ILE A 235 10.66 -0.22 -5.61
N ALA A 236 11.58 0.24 -6.47
CA ALA A 236 13.02 0.15 -6.24
C ALA A 236 13.43 0.89 -4.94
N GLU A 237 12.94 2.10 -4.73
CA GLU A 237 13.23 2.87 -3.52
C GLU A 237 12.72 2.18 -2.25
N THR A 238 11.55 1.54 -2.33
CA THR A 238 11.00 0.75 -1.22
C THR A 238 11.93 -0.41 -0.85
N TYR A 239 12.51 -1.10 -1.82
CA TYR A 239 13.46 -2.19 -1.56
C TYR A 239 14.86 -1.72 -1.16
N ARG A 240 15.33 -0.56 -1.65
CA ARG A 240 16.62 0.04 -1.25
C ARG A 240 16.61 0.48 0.22
N THR A 241 15.50 1.03 0.67
CA THR A 241 15.37 1.55 2.04
C THR A 241 14.80 0.54 3.03
N GLY A 242 14.18 -0.55 2.55
CA GLY A 242 13.41 -1.48 3.37
C GLY A 242 12.13 -0.85 3.97
N ARG A 243 11.73 0.34 3.50
CA ARG A 243 10.54 1.09 3.96
C ARG A 243 9.80 1.69 2.79
N GLY A 244 8.48 1.62 2.82
CA GLY A 244 7.62 2.18 1.79
C GLY A 244 6.26 1.54 1.78
N GLY A 245 5.73 1.27 0.59
CA GLY A 245 4.44 0.58 0.45
C GLY A 245 4.06 0.45 -1.00
N PHE A 246 3.17 -0.49 -1.25
CA PHE A 246 2.69 -0.87 -2.57
C PHE A 246 1.19 -0.59 -2.65
N ARG A 247 0.75 0.06 -3.72
CA ARG A 247 -0.67 0.22 -4.03
C ARG A 247 -1.13 -0.98 -4.83
N VAL A 248 -2.07 -1.71 -4.28
CA VAL A 248 -2.61 -2.93 -4.87
C VAL A 248 -4.07 -2.71 -5.21
N ARG A 249 -4.44 -2.97 -6.45
CA ARG A 249 -5.81 -2.92 -6.96
C ARG A 249 -6.38 -4.32 -7.14
N ALA A 250 -7.68 -4.39 -7.00
CA ALA A 250 -8.47 -5.56 -7.39
C ALA A 250 -8.32 -5.84 -8.89
N HIS A 251 -8.31 -7.12 -9.26
CA HIS A 251 -8.43 -7.53 -10.66
C HIS A 251 -9.92 -7.57 -11.04
N TRP A 252 -10.25 -7.10 -12.26
CA TRP A 252 -11.62 -7.02 -12.73
C TRP A 252 -11.73 -7.21 -14.24
N VAL A 253 -12.89 -7.64 -14.68
CA VAL A 253 -13.23 -7.84 -16.08
C VAL A 253 -14.59 -7.27 -16.40
N VAL A 254 -14.84 -6.95 -17.66
CA VAL A 254 -16.16 -6.53 -18.15
C VAL A 254 -16.82 -7.75 -18.80
N GLU A 255 -18.04 -8.03 -18.43
CA GLU A 255 -18.87 -9.04 -19.04
C GLU A 255 -20.03 -8.36 -19.79
N ASP A 256 -20.13 -8.65 -21.07
CA ASP A 256 -21.22 -8.14 -21.90
C ASP A 256 -22.52 -8.90 -21.63
N LEU A 257 -23.62 -8.16 -21.45
CA LEU A 257 -24.95 -8.69 -21.21
C LEU A 257 -25.81 -8.63 -22.48
N PRO A 258 -26.81 -9.51 -22.62
CA PRO A 258 -27.79 -9.42 -23.71
C PRO A 258 -28.41 -8.03 -23.81
N ARG A 259 -28.64 -7.54 -25.03
CA ARG A 259 -29.22 -6.22 -25.36
C ARG A 259 -28.28 -5.03 -25.17
N GLY A 260 -26.96 -5.26 -25.18
CA GLY A 260 -25.95 -4.21 -25.16
C GLY A 260 -25.75 -3.56 -23.78
N GLY A 261 -26.10 -4.26 -22.71
CA GLY A 261 -25.69 -3.95 -21.34
C GLY A 261 -24.35 -4.59 -21.02
N TYR A 262 -23.73 -4.18 -19.92
CA TYR A 262 -22.53 -4.82 -19.36
C TYR A 262 -22.62 -4.87 -17.85
N GLN A 263 -21.83 -5.74 -17.25
CA GLN A 263 -21.55 -5.76 -15.82
C GLN A 263 -20.03 -5.80 -15.58
N ILE A 264 -19.61 -5.29 -14.45
CA ILE A 264 -18.20 -5.37 -14.03
C ILE A 264 -18.10 -6.49 -13.00
N VAL A 265 -17.15 -7.39 -13.19
CA VAL A 265 -16.89 -8.51 -12.29
C VAL A 265 -15.49 -8.34 -11.70
N VAL A 266 -15.41 -8.22 -10.39
CA VAL A 266 -14.15 -8.28 -9.66
C VAL A 266 -13.85 -9.73 -9.35
N THR A 267 -12.68 -10.19 -9.80
CA THR A 267 -12.22 -11.58 -9.68
C THR A 267 -11.16 -11.77 -8.60
N GLU A 268 -10.47 -10.70 -8.20
CA GLU A 268 -9.48 -10.71 -7.13
C GLU A 268 -9.60 -9.43 -6.30
N ILE A 269 -9.38 -9.54 -5.00
CA ILE A 269 -9.40 -8.40 -4.07
C ILE A 269 -8.02 -8.21 -3.42
N PRO A 270 -7.66 -6.99 -3.02
CA PRO A 270 -6.37 -6.74 -2.37
C PRO A 270 -6.19 -7.59 -1.12
N TRP A 271 -4.95 -8.02 -0.89
CA TRP A 271 -4.57 -8.85 0.24
C TRP A 271 -4.98 -8.25 1.59
N LEU A 272 -5.47 -9.10 2.49
CA LEU A 272 -5.97 -8.76 3.83
C LEU A 272 -7.24 -7.89 3.86
N VAL A 273 -7.92 -7.69 2.75
CA VAL A 273 -9.23 -7.04 2.72
C VAL A 273 -10.33 -8.09 2.91
N PRO A 274 -11.13 -8.01 3.98
CA PRO A 274 -12.28 -8.92 4.16
C PRO A 274 -13.37 -8.61 3.12
N LYS A 275 -13.73 -9.61 2.31
CA LYS A 275 -14.67 -9.45 1.19
C LYS A 275 -16.05 -8.96 1.65
N SER A 276 -16.60 -9.50 2.74
CA SER A 276 -17.91 -9.09 3.25
C SER A 276 -17.94 -7.62 3.66
N ARG A 277 -16.91 -7.13 4.38
CA ARG A 277 -16.79 -5.72 4.77
C ARG A 277 -16.66 -4.79 3.58
N LEU A 278 -15.91 -5.20 2.56
CA LEU A 278 -15.77 -4.45 1.32
C LEU A 278 -17.13 -4.27 0.65
N ILE A 279 -17.91 -5.35 0.51
CA ILE A 279 -19.24 -5.31 -0.11
C ILE A 279 -20.22 -4.46 0.71
N GLU A 280 -20.25 -4.63 2.04
CA GLU A 280 -21.06 -3.80 2.95
C GLU A 280 -20.74 -2.32 2.77
N LYS A 281 -19.46 -1.95 2.72
CA LYS A 281 -19.01 -0.57 2.54
C LYS A 281 -19.45 0.00 1.19
N ILE A 282 -19.38 -0.80 0.12
CA ILE A 282 -19.83 -0.39 -1.20
C ILE A 282 -21.35 -0.19 -1.19
N ALA A 283 -22.12 -1.10 -0.59
CA ALA A 283 -23.56 -0.97 -0.46
C ALA A 283 -23.97 0.29 0.33
N GLU A 284 -23.27 0.62 1.41
CA GLU A 284 -23.44 1.89 2.13
C GLU A 284 -23.23 3.11 1.22
N LEU A 285 -22.13 3.11 0.43
CA LEU A 285 -21.82 4.23 -0.48
C LEU A 285 -22.87 4.38 -1.60
N ILE A 286 -23.45 3.28 -2.06
CA ILE A 286 -24.57 3.30 -3.02
C ILE A 286 -25.82 3.91 -2.37
N ASN A 287 -26.18 3.47 -1.17
CA ASN A 287 -27.33 3.97 -0.42
C ASN A 287 -27.18 5.46 -0.05
N ASP A 288 -25.99 5.89 0.32
CA ASP A 288 -25.62 7.27 0.61
C ASP A 288 -25.57 8.15 -0.67
N LYS A 289 -25.79 7.57 -1.86
CA LYS A 289 -25.65 8.24 -3.17
C LYS A 289 -24.25 8.81 -3.45
N LYS A 290 -23.23 8.26 -2.82
CA LYS A 290 -21.82 8.60 -3.10
C LYS A 290 -21.29 7.87 -4.34
N LEU A 291 -21.94 6.76 -4.71
CA LEU A 291 -21.73 6.00 -5.95
C LEU A 291 -23.02 5.99 -6.80
N PRO A 292 -23.46 7.13 -7.35
CA PRO A 292 -24.76 7.26 -8.00
C PRO A 292 -24.88 6.51 -9.33
N PHE A 293 -23.75 6.09 -9.89
CA PHE A 293 -23.62 5.41 -11.18
C PHE A 293 -23.68 3.88 -11.07
N ILE A 294 -23.64 3.30 -9.87
CA ILE A 294 -23.87 1.87 -9.61
C ILE A 294 -25.32 1.68 -9.17
N SER A 295 -26.02 0.72 -9.76
CA SER A 295 -27.38 0.37 -9.38
C SER A 295 -27.40 -0.68 -8.28
N ASP A 296 -26.49 -1.67 -8.35
CA ASP A 296 -26.45 -2.79 -7.43
C ASP A 296 -25.05 -3.39 -7.33
N VAL A 297 -24.77 -4.06 -6.20
CA VAL A 297 -23.59 -4.91 -5.96
C VAL A 297 -24.04 -6.26 -5.46
N ARG A 298 -23.55 -7.32 -6.09
CA ARG A 298 -23.87 -8.71 -5.72
C ARG A 298 -22.59 -9.50 -5.47
N ASP A 299 -22.65 -10.37 -4.49
CA ASP A 299 -21.65 -11.40 -4.25
C ASP A 299 -22.11 -12.71 -4.88
N GLU A 300 -21.43 -13.12 -5.93
CA GLU A 300 -21.66 -14.38 -6.64
C GLU A 300 -20.47 -15.33 -6.46
N SER A 301 -19.62 -15.08 -5.45
CA SER A 301 -18.43 -15.89 -5.16
C SER A 301 -18.82 -17.30 -4.74
N ALA A 302 -18.03 -18.28 -5.20
CA ALA A 302 -18.08 -19.67 -4.76
C ALA A 302 -16.70 -20.11 -4.27
N GLU A 303 -15.94 -20.88 -5.05
CA GLU A 303 -14.52 -21.18 -4.78
C GLU A 303 -13.65 -19.97 -5.14
N ASP A 304 -14.01 -19.28 -6.22
CA ASP A 304 -13.35 -18.06 -6.69
C ASP A 304 -14.13 -16.81 -6.31
N VAL A 305 -13.42 -15.69 -6.14
CA VAL A 305 -14.02 -14.38 -5.89
C VAL A 305 -14.77 -13.91 -7.14
N ARG A 306 -16.03 -13.54 -6.97
CA ARG A 306 -16.88 -12.98 -8.01
C ARG A 306 -17.82 -11.92 -7.43
N ILE A 307 -17.37 -10.66 -7.42
CA ILE A 307 -18.20 -9.53 -6.98
C ILE A 307 -18.68 -8.79 -8.23
N VAL A 308 -19.98 -8.72 -8.42
CA VAL A 308 -20.62 -8.16 -9.61
C VAL A 308 -21.16 -6.78 -9.32
N PHE A 309 -20.80 -5.80 -10.15
CA PHE A 309 -21.35 -4.44 -10.15
C PHE A 309 -22.23 -4.22 -11.36
N GLU A 310 -23.46 -3.78 -11.12
CA GLU A 310 -24.37 -3.35 -12.16
C GLU A 310 -24.30 -1.83 -12.34
N PRO A 311 -23.85 -1.33 -13.51
CA PRO A 311 -23.92 0.10 -13.80
C PRO A 311 -25.37 0.56 -13.99
N ARG A 312 -25.68 1.76 -13.47
CA ARG A 312 -27.03 2.34 -13.65
C ARG A 312 -27.33 2.71 -15.10
N ASN A 313 -26.29 3.03 -15.87
CA ASN A 313 -26.41 3.37 -17.27
C ASN A 313 -25.36 2.62 -18.08
N ARG A 314 -25.82 1.93 -19.13
CA ARG A 314 -24.99 1.16 -20.05
C ARG A 314 -24.01 1.98 -20.91
N THR A 315 -24.15 3.31 -20.92
CA THR A 315 -23.25 4.21 -21.67
C THR A 315 -22.08 4.70 -20.85
N LEU A 316 -22.00 4.36 -19.55
CA LEU A 316 -20.87 4.71 -18.69
C LEU A 316 -19.63 3.89 -19.08
N ASP A 317 -18.47 4.54 -19.07
CA ASP A 317 -17.21 3.87 -19.30
C ASP A 317 -16.85 3.00 -18.07
N PRO A 318 -16.65 1.67 -18.24
CA PRO A 318 -16.28 0.77 -17.14
C PRO A 318 -15.01 1.20 -16.42
N VAL A 319 -14.01 1.74 -17.14
CA VAL A 319 -12.74 2.18 -16.55
C VAL A 319 -12.95 3.34 -15.59
N LEU A 320 -13.72 4.36 -16.00
CA LEU A 320 -14.05 5.50 -15.13
C LEU A 320 -14.84 5.08 -13.89
N LEU A 321 -15.74 4.10 -14.06
CA LEU A 321 -16.53 3.56 -12.96
C LEU A 321 -15.62 2.87 -11.94
N MET A 322 -14.68 2.01 -12.41
CA MET A 322 -13.71 1.35 -11.55
C MET A 322 -12.74 2.33 -10.88
N GLU A 323 -12.27 3.36 -11.57
CA GLU A 323 -11.44 4.41 -10.94
C GLU A 323 -12.15 5.10 -9.76
N SER A 324 -13.47 5.29 -9.87
CA SER A 324 -14.27 5.83 -8.76
C SER A 324 -14.38 4.86 -7.59
N LEU A 325 -14.55 3.58 -7.87
CA LEU A 325 -14.56 2.52 -6.86
C LEU A 325 -13.20 2.40 -6.16
N PHE A 326 -12.10 2.41 -6.90
CA PHE A 326 -10.74 2.40 -6.35
C PHE A 326 -10.48 3.59 -5.42
N LYS A 327 -10.96 4.77 -5.76
CA LYS A 327 -10.77 5.97 -4.96
C LYS A 327 -11.60 5.99 -3.65
N LEU A 328 -12.76 5.33 -3.64
CA LEU A 328 -13.72 5.40 -2.53
C LEU A 328 -13.77 4.15 -1.66
N THR A 329 -13.12 3.07 -2.07
CA THR A 329 -13.22 1.76 -1.41
C THR A 329 -11.86 1.06 -1.29
N GLU A 330 -11.82 -0.03 -0.53
CA GLU A 330 -10.62 -0.87 -0.37
C GLU A 330 -10.35 -1.80 -1.57
N LEU A 331 -11.04 -1.63 -2.71
CA LEU A 331 -10.65 -2.24 -3.99
C LEU A 331 -9.27 -1.75 -4.46
N GLU A 332 -8.82 -0.58 -4.00
CA GLU A 332 -7.43 -0.17 -3.99
C GLU A 332 -6.97 -0.03 -2.53
N SER A 333 -5.93 -0.77 -2.16
CA SER A 333 -5.34 -0.74 -0.82
C SER A 333 -3.85 -0.45 -0.88
N ARG A 334 -3.33 0.26 0.13
CA ARG A 334 -1.89 0.46 0.30
C ARG A 334 -1.34 -0.50 1.33
N ILE A 335 -0.50 -1.44 0.87
CA ILE A 335 0.20 -2.40 1.72
C ILE A 335 1.56 -1.83 2.08
N SER A 336 1.77 -1.59 3.37
CA SER A 336 3.03 -1.01 3.86
C SER A 336 4.16 -2.02 3.84
N MET A 337 5.39 -1.57 3.54
CA MET A 337 6.62 -2.31 3.75
C MET A 337 7.47 -1.63 4.82
N ASN A 338 7.84 -2.37 5.83
CA ASN A 338 8.82 -2.00 6.85
C ASN A 338 9.55 -3.28 7.28
N MET A 339 10.72 -3.52 6.70
CA MET A 339 11.49 -4.76 6.87
C MET A 339 12.33 -4.71 8.15
N ASN A 340 11.65 -4.45 9.27
CA ASN A 340 12.24 -4.42 10.60
C ASN A 340 12.24 -5.83 11.19
N VAL A 341 13.42 -6.41 11.38
CA VAL A 341 13.64 -7.80 11.77
C VAL A 341 14.71 -7.91 12.83
N LEU A 342 14.80 -9.09 13.46
CA LEU A 342 15.94 -9.46 14.30
C LEU A 342 17.02 -10.09 13.42
N THR A 343 18.21 -9.48 13.40
CA THR A 343 19.38 -10.05 12.73
C THR A 343 20.01 -11.18 13.57
N SER A 344 21.01 -11.86 13.05
CA SER A 344 21.71 -12.99 13.71
C SER A 344 22.22 -12.65 15.13
N GLY A 345 22.45 -11.39 15.44
CA GLY A 345 22.83 -10.93 16.78
C GLY A 345 21.63 -10.57 17.69
N LEU A 346 20.40 -10.91 17.32
CA LEU A 346 19.16 -10.49 17.98
C LEU A 346 18.99 -8.96 18.06
N VAL A 347 19.61 -8.23 17.12
CA VAL A 347 19.53 -6.78 17.05
C VAL A 347 18.41 -6.39 16.10
N PRO A 348 17.42 -5.59 16.53
CA PRO A 348 16.40 -5.04 15.64
C PRO A 348 17.03 -4.11 14.60
N LYS A 349 16.80 -4.40 13.32
CA LYS A 349 17.31 -3.60 12.21
C LYS A 349 16.32 -3.60 11.05
N VAL A 350 16.19 -2.45 10.38
CA VAL A 350 15.49 -2.39 9.09
C VAL A 350 16.50 -2.79 8.01
N LEU A 351 16.20 -3.87 7.31
CA LEU A 351 17.02 -4.41 6.24
C LEU A 351 16.49 -3.95 4.88
N ASN A 352 17.37 -3.81 3.91
CA ASN A 352 17.02 -3.76 2.50
C ASN A 352 16.92 -5.17 1.90
N LEU A 353 16.50 -5.30 0.64
CA LEU A 353 16.34 -6.61 -0.02
C LEU A 353 17.65 -7.42 -0.04
N GLN A 354 18.77 -6.78 -0.36
CA GLN A 354 20.07 -7.43 -0.44
C GLN A 354 20.53 -7.92 0.94
N GLU A 355 20.38 -7.10 1.99
CA GLU A 355 20.73 -7.45 3.36
C GLU A 355 19.88 -8.62 3.87
N ALA A 356 18.57 -8.62 3.59
CA ALA A 356 17.67 -9.71 4.00
C ALA A 356 18.04 -11.05 3.36
N LEU A 357 18.32 -11.06 2.06
CA LEU A 357 18.79 -12.27 1.37
C LEU A 357 20.18 -12.72 1.87
N ARG A 358 21.06 -11.77 2.20
CA ARG A 358 22.41 -12.08 2.73
C ARG A 358 22.31 -12.74 4.12
N GLU A 359 21.51 -12.21 5.04
CA GLU A 359 21.31 -12.82 6.37
C GLU A 359 20.82 -14.28 6.26
N TRP A 360 19.88 -14.53 5.34
CA TRP A 360 19.44 -15.89 5.08
C TRP A 360 20.53 -16.77 4.46
N LEU A 361 21.27 -16.30 3.45
CA LEU A 361 22.35 -17.04 2.81
C LEU A 361 23.48 -17.39 3.79
N ASP A 362 23.88 -16.45 4.63
CA ASP A 362 24.91 -16.67 5.65
C ASP A 362 24.43 -17.70 6.68
N HIS A 363 23.15 -17.65 7.07
CA HIS A 363 22.56 -18.70 7.91
C HIS A 363 22.59 -20.08 7.20
N ARG A 364 22.24 -20.15 5.91
CA ARG A 364 22.34 -21.40 5.15
C ARG A 364 23.76 -21.97 5.12
N ARG A 365 24.75 -21.10 5.07
CA ARG A 365 26.15 -21.52 5.14
C ARG A 365 26.49 -22.10 6.51
N VAL A 366 26.05 -21.50 7.60
CA VAL A 366 26.25 -22.05 8.97
C VAL A 366 25.54 -23.40 9.10
N VAL A 367 24.31 -23.53 8.63
CA VAL A 367 23.57 -24.80 8.61
C VAL A 367 24.32 -25.87 7.82
N LEU A 368 24.83 -25.57 6.62
CA LEU A 368 25.63 -26.51 5.82
C LEU A 368 26.88 -26.96 6.56
N GLN A 369 27.63 -26.04 7.16
CA GLN A 369 28.84 -26.36 7.91
C GLN A 369 28.57 -27.25 9.12
N ARG A 370 27.53 -26.93 9.89
CA ARG A 370 27.17 -27.73 11.09
C ARG A 370 26.68 -29.12 10.71
N ARG A 371 25.78 -29.26 9.73
CA ARG A 371 25.33 -30.56 9.21
C ARG A 371 26.52 -31.40 8.71
N THR A 372 27.44 -30.76 7.97
CA THR A 372 28.65 -31.43 7.46
C THR A 372 29.54 -31.91 8.60
N ASN A 373 29.76 -31.09 9.63
CA ASN A 373 30.56 -31.47 10.81
C ASN A 373 29.90 -32.61 11.59
N ASN A 374 28.60 -32.57 11.81
CA ASN A 374 27.84 -33.64 12.45
C ASN A 374 28.01 -34.94 11.66
N ARG A 375 27.85 -34.90 10.33
CA ARG A 375 28.03 -36.06 9.46
C ARG A 375 29.46 -36.58 9.48
N LEU A 376 30.49 -35.73 9.46
CA LEU A 376 31.90 -36.10 9.60
C LEU A 376 32.14 -36.79 10.94
N GLY A 377 31.55 -36.30 12.04
CA GLY A 377 31.63 -36.93 13.35
C GLY A 377 31.02 -38.35 13.36
N GLN A 378 29.85 -38.53 12.73
CA GLN A 378 29.20 -39.83 12.57
C GLN A 378 30.08 -40.80 11.73
N ILE A 379 30.61 -40.32 10.60
CA ILE A 379 31.52 -41.08 9.73
C ILE A 379 32.77 -41.49 10.48
N ALA A 380 33.39 -40.55 11.20
CA ALA A 380 34.62 -40.85 11.96
C ALA A 380 34.39 -41.96 12.99
N ARG A 381 33.31 -41.90 13.77
CA ARG A 381 32.94 -42.96 14.73
C ARG A 381 32.69 -44.30 14.04
N ARG A 382 31.96 -44.26 12.90
CA ARG A 382 31.69 -45.51 12.15
C ARG A 382 32.94 -46.12 11.52
N LEU A 383 33.81 -45.27 10.93
CA LEU A 383 35.10 -45.71 10.39
C LEU A 383 36.00 -46.30 11.46
N GLU A 384 36.03 -45.75 12.67
CA GLU A 384 36.77 -46.33 13.82
C GLU A 384 36.27 -47.73 14.12
N ILE A 385 34.95 -47.94 14.23
CA ILE A 385 34.37 -49.27 14.47
C ILE A 385 34.69 -50.22 13.33
N LEU A 386 34.50 -49.81 12.05
CA LEU A 386 34.75 -50.63 10.87
C LEU A 386 36.23 -51.11 10.80
N LYS A 387 37.18 -50.20 11.06
CA LYS A 387 38.61 -50.55 11.10
C LYS A 387 38.89 -51.60 12.18
N GLY A 388 38.28 -51.51 13.36
CA GLY A 388 38.36 -52.50 14.40
C GLY A 388 37.78 -53.86 13.98
N LEU A 389 36.58 -53.86 13.41
CA LEU A 389 35.92 -55.09 12.94
C LEU A 389 36.72 -55.79 11.84
N LEU A 390 37.37 -55.07 10.94
CA LEU A 390 38.20 -55.67 9.89
C LEU A 390 39.45 -56.40 10.45
N VAL A 391 39.94 -56.02 11.64
CA VAL A 391 41.01 -56.70 12.29
C VAL A 391 40.65 -58.18 12.62
N ILE A 392 39.36 -58.46 12.93
CA ILE A 392 38.92 -59.86 13.19
C ILE A 392 39.17 -60.75 11.97
N TYR A 393 38.92 -60.26 10.77
CA TYR A 393 39.05 -61.00 9.51
C TYR A 393 40.49 -61.17 9.08
N LEU A 394 41.44 -60.39 9.61
CA LEU A 394 42.83 -60.54 9.34
C LEU A 394 43.49 -61.70 10.19
N ASP A 395 43.03 -61.93 11.44
CA ASP A 395 43.54 -62.95 12.35
C ASP A 395 42.41 -63.42 13.28
N LEU A 396 41.42 -64.09 12.72
CA LEU A 396 40.21 -64.55 13.41
C LEU A 396 40.56 -65.54 14.54
N ASP A 397 41.49 -66.49 14.27
CA ASP A 397 41.87 -67.51 15.25
C ASP A 397 42.52 -66.93 16.52
N LYS A 398 43.35 -65.93 16.35
CA LYS A 398 43.95 -65.20 17.46
C LYS A 398 42.92 -64.36 18.24
N VAL A 399 41.98 -63.74 17.59
CA VAL A 399 40.89 -63.01 18.27
C VAL A 399 40.06 -63.98 19.11
N ILE A 400 39.62 -65.12 18.53
CA ILE A 400 38.83 -66.10 19.23
C ILE A 400 39.63 -66.71 20.42
N LYS A 401 40.92 -67.01 20.24
CA LYS A 401 41.79 -67.51 21.30
C LYS A 401 41.88 -66.51 22.47
N ILE A 402 42.09 -65.23 22.19
CA ILE A 402 42.12 -64.18 23.23
C ILE A 402 40.79 -64.09 23.99
N ILE A 403 39.67 -64.12 23.30
CA ILE A 403 38.34 -64.03 23.92
C ILE A 403 38.06 -65.24 24.83
N ARG A 404 38.54 -66.42 24.47
CA ARG A 404 38.30 -67.67 25.22
C ARG A 404 39.28 -67.92 26.39
N GLU A 405 40.56 -67.48 26.26
CA GLU A 405 41.60 -67.87 27.18
C GLU A 405 42.02 -66.75 28.14
N LYS A 406 41.60 -65.50 27.92
CA LYS A 406 42.04 -64.40 28.79
C LYS A 406 40.92 -63.96 29.72
N ASP A 407 41.28 -63.75 31.00
CA ASP A 407 40.33 -63.26 32.03
C ASP A 407 39.79 -61.83 31.69
N GLU A 408 40.66 -60.99 31.09
CA GLU A 408 40.31 -59.63 30.62
C GLU A 408 40.49 -59.53 29.10
N PRO A 409 39.56 -60.07 28.31
CA PRO A 409 39.70 -60.14 26.86
C PRO A 409 39.76 -58.76 26.18
N LYS A 410 39.06 -57.72 26.71
CA LYS A 410 39.11 -56.36 26.19
C LYS A 410 40.49 -55.74 26.22
N ALA A 411 41.17 -55.80 27.41
CA ALA A 411 42.50 -55.26 27.57
C ALA A 411 43.53 -56.05 26.72
N ALA A 412 43.35 -57.37 26.62
CA ALA A 412 44.23 -58.27 25.84
C ALA A 412 44.11 -57.99 24.31
N LEU A 413 42.89 -57.75 23.79
CA LEU A 413 42.66 -57.36 22.39
C LEU A 413 43.24 -55.94 22.06
N ILE A 414 43.06 -54.97 22.94
CA ILE A 414 43.66 -53.64 22.80
C ILE A 414 45.20 -53.76 22.68
N LYS A 415 45.81 -54.51 23.54
CA LYS A 415 47.30 -54.71 23.55
C LYS A 415 47.77 -55.48 22.33
N ALA A 416 47.06 -56.55 21.92
CA ALA A 416 47.48 -57.46 20.85
C ALA A 416 47.37 -56.85 19.45
N PHE A 417 46.39 -55.97 19.23
CA PHE A 417 46.08 -55.41 17.92
C PHE A 417 46.16 -53.88 17.89
N GLN A 418 46.60 -53.23 18.97
CA GLN A 418 46.70 -51.77 19.12
C GLN A 418 45.37 -51.08 18.85
N LEU A 419 44.28 -51.60 19.41
CA LEU A 419 42.95 -51.13 19.22
C LEU A 419 42.58 -50.02 20.21
N THR A 420 41.61 -49.19 19.85
CA THR A 420 40.93 -48.32 20.80
C THR A 420 39.90 -49.10 21.63
N GLU A 421 39.46 -48.55 22.75
CA GLU A 421 38.45 -49.21 23.59
C GLU A 421 37.14 -49.43 22.79
N VAL A 422 36.72 -48.43 21.97
CA VAL A 422 35.53 -48.52 21.10
C VAL A 422 35.64 -49.66 20.09
N GLN A 423 36.81 -49.86 19.52
CA GLN A 423 37.10 -50.98 18.60
C GLN A 423 37.03 -52.32 19.29
N ALA A 424 37.66 -52.45 20.48
CA ALA A 424 37.63 -53.67 21.26
C ALA A 424 36.19 -54.03 21.70
N ASP A 425 35.39 -53.05 22.13
CA ASP A 425 33.98 -53.28 22.47
C ASP A 425 33.16 -53.72 21.26
N ALA A 426 33.38 -53.10 20.08
CA ALA A 426 32.72 -53.49 18.85
C ALA A 426 33.03 -54.93 18.45
N ILE A 427 34.29 -55.37 18.62
CA ILE A 427 34.76 -56.77 18.39
C ILE A 427 34.06 -57.73 19.34
N LEU A 428 34.03 -57.43 20.63
CA LEU A 428 33.42 -58.29 21.64
C LEU A 428 31.87 -58.40 21.47
N ASN A 429 31.25 -57.40 20.97
CA ASN A 429 29.80 -57.37 20.69
C ASN A 429 29.43 -57.92 19.31
N THR A 430 30.41 -58.43 18.51
CA THR A 430 30.17 -58.98 17.19
C THR A 430 29.39 -60.29 17.25
N ARG A 431 28.31 -60.37 16.47
CA ARG A 431 27.54 -61.62 16.38
C ARG A 431 28.26 -62.64 15.53
N LEU A 432 28.29 -63.89 15.94
CA LEU A 432 28.98 -65.02 15.23
C LEU A 432 28.59 -65.17 13.77
N ARG A 433 27.33 -64.89 13.46
CA ARG A 433 26.83 -64.87 12.06
C ARG A 433 27.49 -63.83 11.16
N SER A 434 27.98 -62.72 11.73
CA SER A 434 28.65 -61.65 10.99
C SER A 434 30.07 -61.98 10.56
N LEU A 435 30.62 -63.15 10.95
CA LEU A 435 31.95 -63.60 10.58
C LEU A 435 32.00 -64.29 9.20
N ARG A 436 30.91 -64.16 8.38
CA ARG A 436 30.88 -64.73 7.02
C ARG A 436 31.70 -63.85 6.06
N LYS A 437 32.29 -64.49 5.03
CA LYS A 437 33.09 -63.84 4.00
C LYS A 437 32.31 -62.76 3.20
N LEU A 438 31.01 -62.94 3.04
CA LEU A 438 30.14 -61.97 2.40
C LEU A 438 30.06 -60.66 3.22
N GLU A 439 29.96 -60.74 4.53
CA GLU A 439 29.90 -59.61 5.42
C GLU A 439 31.24 -58.83 5.48
N GLU A 440 32.39 -59.52 5.37
CA GLU A 440 33.69 -58.88 5.20
C GLU A 440 33.75 -58.00 3.95
N MET A 441 33.20 -58.46 2.83
CA MET A 441 33.13 -57.67 1.60
C MET A 441 32.21 -56.43 1.74
N GLU A 442 31.11 -56.58 2.44
CA GLU A 442 30.18 -55.47 2.71
C GLU A 442 30.86 -54.42 3.64
N LEU A 443 31.54 -54.83 4.69
CA LEU A 443 32.29 -53.94 5.56
C LEU A 443 33.41 -53.19 4.84
N LYS A 444 34.14 -53.85 3.94
CA LYS A 444 35.17 -53.20 3.12
C LYS A 444 34.56 -52.19 2.15
N ARG A 445 33.41 -52.51 1.57
CA ARG A 445 32.69 -51.60 0.70
C ARG A 445 32.15 -50.38 1.47
N GLU A 446 31.58 -50.61 2.66
CA GLU A 446 31.12 -49.54 3.55
C GLU A 446 32.30 -48.62 3.95
N LEU A 447 33.45 -49.21 4.33
CA LEU A 447 34.68 -48.46 4.68
C LEU A 447 35.13 -47.55 3.52
N SER A 448 35.19 -48.11 2.29
CA SER A 448 35.58 -47.33 1.11
C SER A 448 34.58 -46.17 0.87
N ASN A 449 33.28 -46.46 0.86
CA ASN A 449 32.26 -45.45 0.63
C ASN A 449 32.32 -44.32 1.65
N LEU A 450 32.44 -44.65 2.93
CA LEU A 450 32.53 -43.65 4.00
C LEU A 450 33.83 -42.86 3.96
N THR A 451 34.97 -43.49 3.55
CA THR A 451 36.24 -42.79 3.37
C THR A 451 36.17 -41.80 2.21
N ASP A 452 35.52 -42.17 1.10
CA ASP A 452 35.30 -41.31 -0.04
C ASP A 452 34.35 -40.13 0.33
N GLU A 453 33.28 -40.45 1.08
CA GLU A 453 32.34 -39.41 1.60
C GLU A 453 33.08 -38.45 2.54
N GLN A 454 33.91 -38.99 3.50
CA GLN A 454 34.70 -38.16 4.39
C GLN A 454 35.63 -37.21 3.63
N THR A 455 36.29 -37.70 2.58
CA THR A 455 37.19 -36.89 1.76
C THR A 455 36.43 -35.76 1.05
N LYS A 456 35.27 -36.06 0.47
CA LYS A 456 34.39 -35.05 -0.18
C LYS A 456 33.92 -33.99 0.81
N LEU A 457 33.48 -34.41 1.99
CA LEU A 457 33.00 -33.48 3.03
C LEU A 457 34.13 -32.62 3.61
N ASN A 458 35.32 -33.17 3.80
CA ASN A 458 36.51 -32.41 4.23
C ASN A 458 36.91 -31.38 3.16
N THR A 459 36.84 -31.72 1.86
CA THR A 459 37.11 -30.80 0.77
C THR A 459 36.05 -29.67 0.75
N LEU A 460 34.79 -29.99 0.99
CA LEU A 460 33.71 -29.01 1.12
C LEU A 460 33.96 -28.04 2.28
N MET A 461 34.37 -28.56 3.44
CA MET A 461 34.65 -27.74 4.63
C MET A 461 35.86 -26.81 4.44
N ALA A 462 36.88 -27.26 3.72
CA ALA A 462 38.10 -26.50 3.47
C ALA A 462 37.95 -25.34 2.47
N SER A 463 36.88 -25.33 1.68
CA SER A 463 36.67 -24.33 0.59
C SER A 463 35.36 -23.58 0.70
N GLU A 464 35.46 -22.27 0.94
CA GLU A 464 34.28 -21.38 0.94
C GLU A 464 33.55 -21.40 -0.40
N SER A 465 34.28 -21.39 -1.52
CA SER A 465 33.69 -21.48 -2.85
C SER A 465 32.92 -22.78 -3.07
N ALA A 466 33.44 -23.93 -2.54
CA ALA A 466 32.70 -25.18 -2.62
C ALA A 466 31.41 -25.15 -1.77
N GLN A 467 31.45 -24.52 -0.60
CA GLN A 467 30.26 -24.32 0.24
C GLN A 467 29.17 -23.52 -0.50
N TRP A 468 29.54 -22.39 -1.10
CA TRP A 468 28.59 -21.56 -1.88
C TRP A 468 28.03 -22.30 -3.11
N LYS A 469 28.87 -23.11 -3.77
CA LYS A 469 28.42 -23.97 -4.86
C LYS A 469 27.41 -25.02 -4.39
N ALA A 470 27.65 -25.62 -3.23
CA ALA A 470 26.73 -26.60 -2.63
C ALA A 470 25.38 -25.94 -2.26
N ILE A 471 25.41 -24.76 -1.62
CA ILE A 471 24.22 -23.96 -1.29
C ILE A 471 23.46 -23.61 -2.57
N GLY A 472 24.14 -23.13 -3.60
CA GLY A 472 23.53 -22.84 -4.89
C GLY A 472 22.85 -24.04 -5.52
N THR A 473 23.39 -25.26 -5.33
CA THR A 473 22.74 -26.50 -5.78
C THR A 473 21.47 -26.78 -4.99
N GLN A 474 21.49 -26.64 -3.66
CA GLN A 474 20.30 -26.79 -2.81
C GLN A 474 19.20 -25.78 -3.20
N ILE A 475 19.56 -24.52 -3.43
CA ILE A 475 18.61 -23.48 -3.86
C ILE A 475 17.98 -23.84 -5.22
N ARG A 476 18.76 -24.40 -6.16
CA ARG A 476 18.18 -24.85 -7.46
C ARG A 476 17.21 -26.00 -7.30
N GLU A 477 17.45 -26.92 -6.37
CA GLU A 477 16.48 -27.99 -6.07
C GLU A 477 15.20 -27.44 -5.45
N VAL A 478 15.31 -26.48 -4.52
CA VAL A 478 14.14 -25.77 -3.98
C VAL A 478 13.40 -25.02 -5.09
N LYS A 479 14.12 -24.31 -5.95
CA LYS A 479 13.52 -23.59 -7.08
C LYS A 479 12.70 -24.51 -8.00
N LYS A 480 13.09 -25.76 -8.20
CA LYS A 480 12.31 -26.72 -9.04
C LYS A 480 10.93 -27.00 -8.44
N ILE A 481 10.80 -27.00 -7.09
CA ILE A 481 9.50 -27.19 -6.41
C ILE A 481 8.59 -26.00 -6.66
N TYR A 482 9.19 -24.80 -6.72
CA TYR A 482 8.49 -23.52 -6.91
C TYR A 482 8.69 -22.95 -8.31
N ALA A 483 8.86 -23.81 -9.33
CA ALA A 483 8.99 -23.33 -10.70
C ALA A 483 7.72 -22.59 -11.14
N LEU A 484 7.88 -21.55 -11.97
CA LEU A 484 6.78 -20.66 -12.37
C LEU A 484 5.64 -21.37 -13.14
N ASP A 485 5.89 -22.56 -13.66
CA ASP A 485 4.92 -23.44 -14.32
C ASP A 485 4.18 -24.39 -13.35
N THR A 486 4.49 -24.33 -12.06
CA THR A 486 3.80 -25.08 -11.01
C THR A 486 2.73 -24.22 -10.32
N GLU A 487 1.71 -24.84 -9.76
CA GLU A 487 0.65 -24.16 -8.99
C GLU A 487 1.21 -23.33 -7.82
N LEU A 488 2.21 -23.86 -7.11
CA LEU A 488 2.86 -23.17 -6.01
C LEU A 488 3.77 -22.02 -6.46
N GLY A 489 4.42 -22.17 -7.63
CA GLY A 489 5.40 -21.24 -8.14
C GLY A 489 4.85 -20.16 -9.04
N ALA A 490 3.68 -20.37 -9.66
CA ALA A 490 3.05 -19.39 -10.53
C ALA A 490 2.84 -18.05 -9.80
N ARG A 491 3.27 -16.97 -10.44
CA ARG A 491 3.03 -15.64 -9.88
C ARG A 491 1.53 -15.32 -9.91
N ARG A 492 1.02 -14.77 -8.83
CA ARG A 492 -0.40 -14.42 -8.67
C ARG A 492 -0.67 -12.93 -8.84
N THR A 493 0.29 -12.08 -8.50
CA THR A 493 0.13 -10.62 -8.51
C THR A 493 0.71 -10.03 -9.80
N ASP A 494 -0.08 -9.23 -10.51
CA ASP A 494 0.31 -8.53 -11.71
C ASP A 494 0.82 -7.11 -11.43
N PHE A 495 1.37 -6.47 -12.47
CA PHE A 495 1.83 -5.09 -12.46
C PHE A 495 1.15 -4.28 -13.56
N ALA A 496 0.83 -3.02 -13.25
CA ALA A 496 0.38 -2.05 -14.23
C ALA A 496 1.02 -0.68 -13.95
N GLU A 497 1.11 0.14 -14.98
CA GLU A 497 1.55 1.52 -14.80
C GLU A 497 0.51 2.32 -13.99
N PRO A 498 0.98 3.33 -13.21
CA PRO A 498 0.06 4.23 -12.53
C PRO A 498 -0.88 4.89 -13.54
N PRO A 499 -2.18 4.93 -13.26
CA PRO A 499 -3.13 5.56 -14.18
C PRO A 499 -2.81 7.06 -14.31
N GLU A 500 -2.88 7.59 -15.53
CA GLU A 500 -2.66 9.02 -15.83
C GLU A 500 -3.71 9.94 -15.17
N THR A 501 -4.74 9.38 -14.58
CA THR A 501 -5.90 10.06 -13.97
C THR A 501 -5.63 10.73 -12.62
N SER A 502 -4.39 10.82 -12.15
CA SER A 502 -4.03 11.41 -10.85
C SER A 502 -4.42 12.89 -10.64
N GLY A 503 -5.04 13.53 -11.62
CA GLY A 503 -5.54 14.91 -11.55
C GLY A 503 -7.01 15.12 -11.96
N ILE A 504 -7.70 14.09 -12.43
CA ILE A 504 -9.11 14.20 -12.85
C ILE A 504 -10.00 14.03 -11.62
N ASP A 505 -10.81 15.04 -11.32
CA ASP A 505 -11.89 14.89 -10.32
C ASP A 505 -13.00 14.02 -10.94
N LEU A 506 -12.93 12.72 -10.66
CA LEU A 506 -13.86 11.72 -11.21
C LEU A 506 -15.33 12.04 -10.88
N THR A 507 -15.58 12.79 -9.82
CA THR A 507 -16.93 13.26 -9.50
C THR A 507 -17.45 14.27 -10.52
N GLU A 508 -16.58 15.01 -11.20
CA GLU A 508 -16.96 15.93 -12.28
C GLU A 508 -17.27 15.18 -13.60
N VAL A 509 -16.55 14.10 -13.87
CA VAL A 509 -16.71 13.33 -15.13
C VAL A 509 -17.97 12.44 -15.09
N LEU A 510 -18.39 12.02 -13.91
CA LEU A 510 -19.51 11.08 -13.71
C LEU A 510 -20.85 11.76 -13.43
N VAL A 511 -20.90 13.10 -13.32
CA VAL A 511 -22.15 13.85 -13.23
C VAL A 511 -22.84 13.84 -14.60
N GLU A 512 -24.05 13.33 -14.64
CA GLU A 512 -24.87 13.33 -15.85
C GLU A 512 -25.06 14.79 -16.35
N ARG A 513 -24.69 15.06 -17.59
CA ARG A 513 -24.83 16.40 -18.19
C ARG A 513 -26.30 16.70 -18.42
N GLU A 514 -26.93 17.40 -17.48
CA GLU A 514 -28.28 17.91 -17.62
C GLU A 514 -28.25 19.46 -17.82
N PRO A 515 -29.04 20.02 -18.72
CA PRO A 515 -29.15 21.46 -18.83
C PRO A 515 -29.82 22.05 -17.57
N LEU A 516 -29.27 23.17 -17.09
CA LEU A 516 -29.74 23.86 -15.91
C LEU A 516 -29.97 25.37 -16.21
N THR A 517 -30.96 25.96 -15.56
CA THR A 517 -31.09 27.40 -15.45
C THR A 517 -30.81 27.84 -14.02
N VAL A 518 -29.72 28.57 -13.80
CA VAL A 518 -29.39 29.13 -12.50
C VAL A 518 -30.09 30.43 -12.29
N VAL A 519 -30.74 30.61 -11.16
CA VAL A 519 -31.52 31.79 -10.77
C VAL A 519 -30.95 32.34 -9.48
N ILE A 520 -30.64 33.65 -9.48
CA ILE A 520 -30.07 34.37 -8.32
C ILE A 520 -31.02 35.53 -7.99
N THR A 521 -31.33 35.69 -6.72
CA THR A 521 -32.21 36.77 -6.24
C THR A 521 -31.41 37.98 -5.77
N GLU A 522 -32.10 39.14 -5.62
CA GLU A 522 -31.51 40.39 -5.12
C GLU A 522 -30.89 40.22 -3.73
N LYS A 523 -31.50 39.40 -2.86
CA LYS A 523 -30.99 39.10 -1.50
C LYS A 523 -29.93 37.98 -1.49
N GLY A 524 -29.47 37.52 -2.66
CA GLY A 524 -28.36 36.54 -2.80
C GLY A 524 -28.76 35.09 -2.52
N TRP A 525 -30.01 34.70 -2.76
CA TRP A 525 -30.44 33.30 -2.80
C TRP A 525 -30.18 32.72 -4.19
N ILE A 526 -29.74 31.47 -4.24
CA ILE A 526 -29.43 30.77 -5.49
C ILE A 526 -30.16 29.43 -5.56
N ARG A 527 -30.65 29.09 -6.75
CA ARG A 527 -31.24 27.78 -7.08
C ARG A 527 -31.01 27.42 -8.53
N ALA A 528 -31.07 26.11 -8.83
CA ALA A 528 -30.98 25.57 -10.18
C ALA A 528 -32.30 24.92 -10.60
N LEU A 529 -32.83 25.34 -11.75
CA LEU A 529 -34.02 24.77 -12.39
C LEU A 529 -33.53 23.74 -13.43
N LYS A 530 -34.22 22.60 -13.56
CA LYS A 530 -33.94 21.64 -14.63
C LYS A 530 -34.33 22.22 -16.00
N GLY A 531 -33.45 22.06 -16.98
CA GLY A 531 -33.63 22.54 -18.35
C GLY A 531 -33.25 24.00 -18.54
N HIS A 532 -33.22 24.45 -19.79
CA HIS A 532 -33.05 25.86 -20.17
C HIS A 532 -34.40 26.57 -20.18
N VAL A 533 -34.82 27.10 -19.04
CA VAL A 533 -36.09 27.77 -18.83
C VAL A 533 -35.98 29.20 -19.35
N GLN A 534 -36.81 29.58 -20.35
CA GLN A 534 -36.81 30.89 -20.96
C GLN A 534 -37.74 31.87 -20.21
N ASP A 535 -38.91 31.40 -19.77
CA ASP A 535 -39.87 32.19 -19.03
C ASP A 535 -39.73 31.98 -17.52
N LEU A 536 -39.23 33.00 -16.84
CA LEU A 536 -39.03 33.01 -15.39
C LEU A 536 -40.13 33.81 -14.64
N SER A 537 -41.14 34.29 -15.34
CA SER A 537 -42.21 35.13 -14.76
C SER A 537 -43.07 34.42 -13.72
N SER A 538 -43.13 33.09 -13.79
CA SER A 538 -43.87 32.22 -12.84
C SER A 538 -43.14 31.93 -11.56
N LEU A 539 -41.88 32.34 -11.42
CA LEU A 539 -41.07 32.02 -10.26
C LEU A 539 -41.48 32.80 -9.01
N GLN A 540 -41.69 32.09 -7.93
CA GLN A 540 -41.89 32.69 -6.62
C GLN A 540 -40.59 32.92 -5.88
N PHE A 541 -40.49 34.04 -5.18
CA PHE A 541 -39.37 34.44 -4.36
C PHE A 541 -39.79 34.58 -2.89
N LYS A 542 -38.85 34.56 -1.97
CA LYS A 542 -39.13 34.63 -0.54
C LYS A 542 -39.38 36.07 -0.08
N GLY A 543 -40.60 36.38 0.37
CA GLY A 543 -40.96 37.72 0.85
C GLY A 543 -40.89 38.77 -0.28
N ASP A 544 -40.19 39.88 -0.04
CA ASP A 544 -40.04 41.01 -0.98
C ASP A 544 -38.82 40.85 -1.89
N ASP A 545 -38.29 39.62 -2.08
CA ASP A 545 -37.14 39.38 -2.93
C ASP A 545 -37.54 39.31 -4.40
N GLY A 546 -36.58 39.55 -5.28
CA GLY A 546 -36.80 39.58 -6.73
C GLY A 546 -35.66 38.89 -7.50
N LEU A 547 -35.89 38.71 -8.81
CA LEU A 547 -34.87 38.17 -9.71
C LEU A 547 -33.75 39.20 -9.92
N LYS A 548 -32.52 38.86 -9.53
CA LYS A 548 -31.34 39.68 -9.84
C LYS A 548 -30.70 39.27 -11.16
N GLN A 549 -30.48 37.97 -11.35
CA GLN A 549 -29.77 37.43 -12.51
C GLN A 549 -30.19 35.98 -12.77
N SER A 550 -30.18 35.58 -14.04
CA SER A 550 -30.32 34.20 -14.45
C SER A 550 -29.40 33.89 -15.63
N PHE A 551 -28.96 32.66 -15.75
CA PHE A 551 -28.19 32.18 -16.89
C PHE A 551 -28.38 30.67 -17.08
N HIS A 552 -28.14 30.20 -18.29
CA HIS A 552 -28.19 28.79 -18.65
C HIS A 552 -26.82 28.17 -18.51
N THR A 553 -26.78 26.95 -17.98
CA THR A 553 -25.57 26.18 -17.79
C THR A 553 -25.90 24.67 -17.79
N GLU A 554 -24.92 23.83 -17.38
CA GLU A 554 -25.10 22.40 -17.24
C GLU A 554 -24.69 21.96 -15.81
N THR A 555 -25.12 20.77 -15.38
CA THR A 555 -24.79 20.20 -14.07
C THR A 555 -23.27 20.08 -13.81
N THR A 556 -22.49 19.89 -14.86
CA THR A 556 -21.03 19.78 -14.79
C THR A 556 -20.29 21.11 -14.72
N ALA A 557 -20.99 22.22 -14.82
CA ALA A 557 -20.35 23.55 -14.87
C ALA A 557 -19.91 24.03 -13.49
N LYS A 558 -18.76 24.70 -13.44
CA LYS A 558 -18.35 25.54 -12.31
C LYS A 558 -18.96 26.94 -12.46
N ILE A 559 -19.45 27.48 -11.37
CA ILE A 559 -20.04 28.82 -11.31
C ILE A 559 -19.10 29.72 -10.52
N LEU A 560 -18.69 30.82 -11.10
CA LEU A 560 -17.83 31.81 -10.48
C LEU A 560 -18.68 32.95 -9.90
N VAL A 561 -18.34 33.39 -8.69
CA VAL A 561 -18.99 34.44 -7.93
C VAL A 561 -17.95 35.48 -7.54
N MET A 562 -18.02 36.68 -8.10
CA MET A 562 -17.17 37.81 -7.73
C MET A 562 -17.89 38.69 -6.71
N VAL A 563 -17.17 39.06 -5.65
CA VAL A 563 -17.68 39.94 -4.58
C VAL A 563 -16.83 41.22 -4.47
N THR A 564 -17.39 42.20 -3.76
CA THR A 564 -16.83 43.56 -3.68
C THR A 564 -15.45 43.66 -3.06
N ASP A 565 -15.00 42.67 -2.29
CA ASP A 565 -13.65 42.60 -1.71
C ASP A 565 -12.56 42.09 -2.70
N GLY A 566 -12.97 41.80 -3.95
CA GLY A 566 -12.10 41.36 -5.04
C GLY A 566 -11.76 39.87 -5.00
N LYS A 567 -12.42 39.07 -4.16
CA LYS A 567 -12.35 37.62 -4.18
C LYS A 567 -13.33 37.02 -5.18
N ILE A 568 -12.95 35.84 -5.66
CA ILE A 568 -13.81 35.02 -6.52
C ILE A 568 -13.99 33.66 -5.84
N TYR A 569 -15.23 33.24 -5.73
CA TYR A 569 -15.64 31.94 -5.21
C TYR A 569 -16.08 31.04 -6.33
N THR A 570 -15.91 29.72 -6.14
CA THR A 570 -16.31 28.70 -7.12
C THR A 570 -17.36 27.80 -6.49
N LEU A 571 -18.48 27.58 -7.19
CA LEU A 571 -19.56 26.67 -6.83
C LEU A 571 -19.72 25.62 -7.92
N ASP A 572 -20.01 24.37 -7.54
CA ASP A 572 -20.37 23.32 -8.49
C ASP A 572 -21.86 23.41 -8.82
N ALA A 573 -22.24 23.47 -10.08
CA ALA A 573 -23.63 23.57 -10.49
C ALA A 573 -24.47 22.35 -10.02
N ALA A 574 -23.87 21.16 -9.97
CA ALA A 574 -24.52 19.95 -9.47
C ALA A 574 -24.92 20.02 -7.99
N LYS A 575 -24.24 20.86 -7.19
CA LYS A 575 -24.50 21.02 -5.75
C LYS A 575 -25.47 22.16 -5.42
N LEU A 576 -25.98 22.86 -6.42
CA LEU A 576 -26.95 23.91 -6.19
C LEU A 576 -28.29 23.32 -5.74
N PRO A 577 -29.03 24.04 -4.85
CA PRO A 577 -30.36 23.62 -4.46
C PRO A 577 -31.30 23.56 -5.66
N GLY A 578 -32.09 22.50 -5.73
CA GLY A 578 -33.02 22.27 -6.84
C GLY A 578 -34.16 23.29 -6.90
N GLY A 579 -34.89 23.34 -8.03
CA GLY A 579 -35.93 24.32 -8.29
C GLY A 579 -37.18 24.27 -7.40
N ARG A 580 -37.32 23.26 -6.53
CA ARG A 580 -38.39 23.18 -5.55
C ARG A 580 -38.04 24.06 -4.33
N GLY A 581 -38.78 25.10 -4.06
CA GLY A 581 -38.54 26.04 -2.97
C GLY A 581 -37.87 27.34 -3.41
N PHE A 582 -37.38 28.13 -2.46
CA PHE A 582 -36.81 29.47 -2.72
C PHE A 582 -35.30 29.44 -3.00
N GLY A 583 -34.65 28.27 -2.90
CA GLY A 583 -33.18 28.10 -2.96
C GLY A 583 -32.52 28.32 -1.62
N ASP A 584 -31.19 28.45 -1.62
CA ASP A 584 -30.36 28.67 -0.42
C ASP A 584 -29.56 29.98 -0.54
N PRO A 585 -29.23 30.64 0.60
CA PRO A 585 -28.33 31.78 0.59
C PRO A 585 -26.94 31.39 0.10
N LEU A 586 -26.38 32.15 -0.82
CA LEU A 586 -25.02 31.92 -1.35
C LEU A 586 -23.94 31.83 -0.26
N ARG A 587 -24.14 32.56 0.84
CA ARG A 587 -23.23 32.57 2.02
C ARG A 587 -23.17 31.24 2.78
N LEU A 588 -24.13 30.33 2.61
CA LEU A 588 -24.09 28.97 3.15
C LEU A 588 -23.21 28.05 2.30
N MET A 589 -23.01 28.37 1.03
CA MET A 589 -22.25 27.57 0.08
C MET A 589 -20.77 28.00 -0.01
N ALA A 590 -20.47 29.27 0.25
CA ALA A 590 -19.14 29.86 0.23
C ALA A 590 -18.95 30.79 1.43
N ASP A 591 -17.71 30.85 1.94
CA ASP A 591 -17.35 31.67 3.12
C ASP A 591 -17.20 33.15 2.75
N ILE A 592 -18.30 33.74 2.28
CA ILE A 592 -18.38 35.16 1.86
C ILE A 592 -18.54 36.05 3.09
N ASP A 593 -17.67 37.05 3.24
CA ASP A 593 -17.73 38.05 4.32
C ASP A 593 -19.08 38.74 4.38
N GLU A 594 -19.56 39.02 5.60
CA GLU A 594 -20.87 39.67 5.78
C GLU A 594 -20.97 41.08 5.15
N THR A 595 -19.84 41.76 5.05
CA THR A 595 -19.75 43.12 4.46
C THR A 595 -19.59 43.12 2.94
N ALA A 596 -19.25 41.94 2.35
CA ALA A 596 -19.03 41.84 0.91
C ALA A 596 -20.36 41.63 0.16
N GLU A 597 -20.57 42.40 -0.90
CA GLU A 597 -21.70 42.25 -1.80
C GLU A 597 -21.35 41.50 -3.08
N ILE A 598 -22.30 40.80 -3.66
CA ILE A 598 -22.11 40.04 -4.89
C ILE A 598 -22.09 41.02 -6.07
N VAL A 599 -20.97 41.09 -6.78
CA VAL A 599 -20.80 41.93 -7.99
C VAL A 599 -21.39 41.24 -9.20
N HIS A 600 -20.97 39.98 -9.46
CA HIS A 600 -21.43 39.22 -10.63
C HIS A 600 -21.32 37.73 -10.41
N ILE A 601 -22.16 36.96 -11.11
CA ILE A 601 -22.13 35.48 -11.09
C ILE A 601 -22.25 35.01 -12.54
N TRP A 602 -21.37 34.07 -12.93
CA TRP A 602 -21.34 33.54 -14.31
C TRP A 602 -20.78 32.10 -14.34
N PRO A 603 -21.11 31.33 -15.39
CA PRO A 603 -20.53 30.01 -15.58
C PRO A 603 -19.06 30.13 -16.02
N HIS A 604 -18.19 29.31 -15.45
CA HIS A 604 -16.80 29.16 -15.91
C HIS A 604 -16.76 28.66 -17.35
N LYS A 605 -15.92 29.28 -18.17
CA LYS A 605 -15.60 28.85 -19.54
C LYS A 605 -14.08 28.78 -19.68
N ALA A 606 -13.55 27.58 -19.93
CA ALA A 606 -12.11 27.39 -20.08
C ALA A 606 -11.53 28.30 -21.18
N GLY A 607 -10.37 28.91 -20.89
CA GLY A 607 -9.69 29.83 -21.82
C GLY A 607 -10.33 31.21 -22.05
N GLN A 608 -11.55 31.45 -21.55
CA GLN A 608 -12.22 32.77 -21.70
C GLN A 608 -11.50 33.82 -20.84
N LYS A 609 -11.20 34.97 -21.43
CA LYS A 609 -10.58 36.11 -20.74
C LYS A 609 -11.64 37.09 -20.27
N TYR A 610 -11.42 37.72 -19.12
CA TYR A 610 -12.26 38.73 -18.53
C TYR A 610 -11.45 39.95 -18.11
N LEU A 611 -12.01 41.13 -18.27
CA LEU A 611 -11.51 42.38 -17.69
C LEU A 611 -12.14 42.55 -16.31
N LEU A 612 -11.33 42.63 -15.27
CA LEU A 612 -11.74 42.99 -13.91
C LEU A 612 -11.41 44.46 -13.64
N THR A 613 -12.35 45.18 -12.99
CA THR A 613 -12.09 46.58 -12.61
C THR A 613 -12.49 46.87 -11.17
N SER A 614 -11.73 47.76 -10.51
CA SER A 614 -12.14 48.41 -9.27
C SER A 614 -13.07 49.62 -9.55
N ASN A 615 -13.76 50.07 -8.53
CA ASN A 615 -14.58 51.31 -8.61
C ASN A 615 -13.78 52.55 -9.01
N THR A 616 -12.46 52.60 -8.67
CA THR A 616 -11.57 53.69 -9.06
C THR A 616 -11.06 53.60 -10.50
N GLY A 617 -11.47 52.57 -11.26
CA GLY A 617 -11.08 52.39 -12.66
C GLY A 617 -9.69 51.84 -12.87
N ARG A 618 -9.18 51.07 -11.94
CA ARG A 618 -8.00 50.19 -12.15
C ARG A 618 -8.49 48.81 -12.60
N GLY A 619 -7.77 48.16 -13.46
CA GLY A 619 -8.13 46.81 -13.90
C GLY A 619 -7.04 46.13 -14.69
N PHE A 620 -7.27 44.85 -14.98
CA PHE A 620 -6.43 43.98 -15.75
C PHE A 620 -7.24 42.85 -16.37
N ILE A 621 -6.67 42.13 -17.32
CA ILE A 621 -7.26 40.98 -17.97
C ILE A 621 -6.78 39.72 -17.26
N VAL A 622 -7.73 38.78 -17.00
CA VAL A 622 -7.43 37.49 -16.36
C VAL A 622 -8.19 36.38 -17.08
N THR A 623 -7.58 35.15 -17.12
CA THR A 623 -8.28 33.99 -17.68
C THR A 623 -9.24 33.39 -16.68
N SER A 624 -10.35 32.83 -17.17
CA SER A 624 -11.34 32.14 -16.32
C SER A 624 -10.74 31.04 -15.47
N ASP A 625 -9.76 30.31 -16.02
CA ASP A 625 -9.08 29.22 -15.35
C ASP A 625 -8.27 29.70 -14.12
N ASP A 626 -7.67 30.88 -14.22
CA ASP A 626 -6.94 31.51 -13.13
C ASP A 626 -7.83 32.05 -11.99
N MET A 627 -9.13 32.18 -12.25
CA MET A 627 -10.12 32.66 -11.26
C MET A 627 -10.70 31.53 -10.40
N VAL A 628 -10.57 30.28 -10.81
CA VAL A 628 -11.14 29.14 -10.09
C VAL A 628 -10.51 29.01 -8.69
N ALA A 629 -11.36 28.96 -7.67
CA ALA A 629 -11.00 28.75 -6.27
C ALA A 629 -11.24 27.29 -5.87
N ASN A 630 -10.21 26.66 -5.30
CA ASN A 630 -10.28 25.26 -4.83
C ASN A 630 -10.79 25.11 -3.39
N THR A 631 -11.11 26.21 -2.71
CA THR A 631 -11.58 26.20 -1.32
C THR A 631 -12.79 27.12 -1.14
N ARG A 632 -13.61 26.84 -0.12
CA ARG A 632 -14.76 27.66 0.26
C ARG A 632 -14.41 29.11 0.65
N LYS A 633 -13.14 29.39 0.98
CA LYS A 633 -12.63 30.71 1.35
C LYS A 633 -12.44 31.65 0.15
N GLY A 634 -12.63 31.14 -1.07
CA GLY A 634 -12.42 31.87 -2.30
C GLY A 634 -10.94 32.14 -2.62
N ARG A 635 -10.71 32.80 -3.75
CA ARG A 635 -9.38 33.20 -4.25
C ARG A 635 -9.36 34.72 -4.42
N GLN A 636 -8.36 35.39 -3.85
CA GLN A 636 -8.12 36.80 -4.08
C GLN A 636 -7.53 36.99 -5.47
N VAL A 637 -8.29 37.63 -6.37
CA VAL A 637 -7.86 37.90 -7.74
C VAL A 637 -7.59 39.41 -7.92
N LEU A 638 -8.57 40.29 -7.57
CA LEU A 638 -8.35 41.71 -7.61
C LEU A 638 -7.89 42.23 -6.24
N ASN A 639 -6.69 42.75 -6.17
CA ASN A 639 -6.18 43.40 -4.96
C ASN A 639 -6.66 44.84 -4.91
N LEU A 640 -7.27 45.26 -3.82
CA LEU A 640 -7.90 46.57 -3.64
C LEU A 640 -7.14 47.39 -2.57
N ASP A 641 -7.09 48.69 -2.75
CA ASP A 641 -6.59 49.60 -1.71
C ASP A 641 -7.72 49.91 -0.69
N SER A 642 -7.38 50.50 0.45
CA SER A 642 -8.38 50.88 1.45
C SER A 642 -9.43 51.80 0.89
N GLY A 643 -10.70 51.39 0.99
CA GLY A 643 -11.85 52.13 0.44
C GLY A 643 -12.17 51.82 -1.04
N GLU A 644 -11.37 50.99 -1.73
CA GLU A 644 -11.71 50.50 -3.05
C GLU A 644 -12.60 49.26 -2.98
N THR A 645 -13.43 49.08 -3.99
CA THR A 645 -14.26 47.87 -4.18
C THR A 645 -14.15 47.36 -5.60
N ALA A 646 -14.29 46.04 -5.77
CA ALA A 646 -14.48 45.47 -7.10
C ALA A 646 -15.81 45.96 -7.71
N LYS A 647 -15.83 46.35 -8.98
CA LYS A 647 -16.99 47.02 -9.59
C LYS A 647 -17.54 46.29 -10.80
N LEU A 648 -16.70 45.92 -11.75
CA LEU A 648 -17.13 45.29 -13.00
C LEU A 648 -16.25 44.06 -13.31
N ILE A 649 -16.89 43.09 -13.96
CA ILE A 649 -16.26 42.03 -14.70
C ILE A 649 -16.88 41.93 -16.07
N VAL A 650 -16.10 42.01 -17.13
CA VAL A 650 -16.56 42.06 -18.51
C VAL A 650 -15.84 41.00 -19.33
N PRO A 651 -16.52 40.13 -20.08
CA PRO A 651 -15.87 39.20 -20.98
C PRO A 651 -15.07 39.96 -22.05
N VAL A 652 -13.89 39.44 -22.38
CA VAL A 652 -13.08 40.04 -23.47
C VAL A 652 -13.55 39.47 -24.80
N GLU A 653 -14.27 40.29 -25.58
CA GLU A 653 -14.82 39.97 -26.88
C GLU A 653 -14.37 41.03 -27.88
N GLY A 654 -13.24 40.81 -28.54
CA GLY A 654 -12.71 41.75 -29.52
C GLY A 654 -11.31 42.30 -29.15
N ASP A 655 -10.96 43.44 -29.78
CA ASP A 655 -9.62 44.04 -29.71
C ASP A 655 -9.60 45.41 -28.98
N THR A 656 -10.76 45.94 -28.59
CA THR A 656 -10.92 47.32 -28.13
C THR A 656 -11.79 47.38 -26.89
N LEU A 657 -11.46 48.24 -25.92
CA LEU A 657 -12.25 48.58 -24.75
C LEU A 657 -12.89 49.96 -24.88
N ALA A 658 -14.19 50.06 -24.65
CA ALA A 658 -14.90 51.30 -24.34
C ALA A 658 -15.21 51.34 -22.84
N ILE A 659 -14.80 52.39 -22.13
CA ILE A 659 -15.01 52.58 -20.70
C ILE A 659 -15.61 53.96 -20.43
N ILE A 660 -16.56 54.05 -19.52
CA ILE A 660 -17.24 55.27 -19.15
C ILE A 660 -17.29 55.44 -17.62
N GLY A 661 -17.04 56.67 -17.18
CA GLY A 661 -17.10 57.00 -15.74
C GLY A 661 -18.37 57.75 -15.34
N GLU A 662 -18.53 57.97 -14.03
CA GLU A 662 -19.62 58.81 -13.44
C GLU A 662 -19.60 60.23 -13.96
N ASN A 663 -18.45 60.76 -14.34
CA ASN A 663 -18.27 62.04 -15.01
C ASN A 663 -18.80 62.03 -16.46
N ARG A 664 -19.43 60.96 -16.89
CA ARG A 664 -20.01 60.77 -18.24
C ARG A 664 -19.00 60.95 -19.37
N LYS A 665 -17.71 60.69 -19.14
CA LYS A 665 -16.72 60.70 -20.21
C LYS A 665 -16.44 59.27 -20.70
N LEU A 666 -16.60 59.10 -22.01
CA LEU A 666 -16.29 57.86 -22.71
C LEU A 666 -14.84 57.88 -23.22
N LEU A 667 -14.12 56.83 -23.03
CA LEU A 667 -12.79 56.59 -23.58
C LEU A 667 -12.78 55.25 -24.31
N VAL A 668 -12.19 55.21 -25.51
CA VAL A 668 -12.05 54.00 -26.32
C VAL A 668 -10.53 53.79 -26.58
N PHE A 669 -10.01 52.59 -26.30
CA PHE A 669 -8.60 52.28 -26.55
C PHE A 669 -8.39 50.77 -26.76
N ALA A 670 -7.26 50.40 -27.35
CA ALA A 670 -6.94 49.01 -27.66
C ALA A 670 -6.66 48.17 -26.39
N LEU A 671 -7.15 46.94 -26.35
CA LEU A 671 -7.00 46.01 -25.22
C LEU A 671 -5.56 45.60 -24.93
N ASP A 672 -4.67 45.67 -25.93
CA ASP A 672 -3.24 45.39 -25.78
C ASP A 672 -2.51 46.33 -24.79
N GLN A 673 -3.10 47.47 -24.45
CA GLN A 673 -2.62 48.37 -23.41
C GLN A 673 -2.91 47.90 -21.97
N ILE A 674 -3.68 46.82 -21.81
CA ILE A 674 -4.06 46.29 -20.50
C ILE A 674 -3.27 45.01 -20.26
N PRO A 675 -2.51 44.89 -19.13
CA PRO A 675 -1.76 43.70 -18.83
C PRO A 675 -2.67 42.51 -18.51
N GLU A 676 -2.22 41.33 -18.93
CA GLU A 676 -2.78 40.05 -18.45
C GLU A 676 -2.10 39.66 -17.15
N MET A 677 -2.89 39.33 -16.11
CA MET A 677 -2.37 39.00 -14.78
C MET A 677 -3.28 37.96 -14.14
N THR A 678 -2.70 37.04 -13.39
CA THR A 678 -3.44 36.05 -12.60
C THR A 678 -4.00 36.62 -11.30
N ARG A 679 -3.35 37.68 -10.76
CA ARG A 679 -3.73 38.42 -9.56
C ARG A 679 -3.03 39.76 -9.51
N GLY A 680 -3.73 40.82 -9.06
CA GLY A 680 -3.08 42.13 -8.87
C GLY A 680 -4.06 43.26 -8.65
N LYS A 681 -3.54 44.51 -8.60
CA LYS A 681 -4.35 45.75 -8.60
C LYS A 681 -4.69 46.23 -10.01
N GLY A 682 -3.98 45.72 -11.01
CA GLY A 682 -4.09 46.20 -12.37
C GLY A 682 -3.56 47.63 -12.59
N VAL A 683 -3.84 48.14 -13.79
CA VAL A 683 -3.43 49.46 -14.24
C VAL A 683 -4.63 50.42 -14.29
N ARG A 684 -4.36 51.71 -14.26
CA ARG A 684 -5.43 52.70 -14.43
C ARG A 684 -5.95 52.67 -15.87
N LEU A 685 -7.23 52.41 -16.06
CA LEU A 685 -7.88 52.32 -17.36
C LEU A 685 -8.29 53.69 -17.89
N GLN A 686 -8.90 54.50 -17.03
CA GLN A 686 -9.34 55.87 -17.33
C GLN A 686 -8.98 56.81 -16.17
N LYS A 687 -8.75 58.09 -16.46
CA LYS A 687 -8.50 59.13 -15.44
C LYS A 687 -9.80 59.83 -15.08
N TYR A 688 -10.17 59.69 -13.81
CA TYR A 688 -11.32 60.45 -13.25
C TYR A 688 -10.79 61.63 -12.43
N LYS A 689 -11.47 62.77 -12.50
CA LYS A 689 -11.24 63.90 -11.62
C LYS A 689 -12.02 63.71 -10.32
N ASP A 690 -13.26 63.26 -10.47
CA ASP A 690 -14.22 62.94 -9.40
C ASP A 690 -15.03 61.71 -9.86
N GLY A 691 -15.49 60.89 -8.90
CA GLY A 691 -16.25 59.66 -9.19
C GLY A 691 -15.39 58.48 -9.64
N GLY A 692 -16.01 57.44 -10.19
CA GLY A 692 -15.39 56.18 -10.57
C GLY A 692 -15.89 55.61 -11.90
N VAL A 693 -15.60 54.35 -12.16
CA VAL A 693 -16.10 53.64 -13.33
C VAL A 693 -17.58 53.33 -13.18
N VAL A 694 -18.35 53.51 -14.27
CA VAL A 694 -19.78 53.14 -14.34
C VAL A 694 -19.97 51.87 -15.11
N ASP A 695 -19.41 51.80 -16.33
CA ASP A 695 -19.57 50.64 -17.19
C ASP A 695 -18.39 50.50 -18.17
N ALA A 696 -18.19 49.29 -18.71
CA ALA A 696 -17.19 49.02 -19.70
C ALA A 696 -17.69 47.94 -20.68
N LYS A 697 -17.24 48.02 -21.93
CA LYS A 697 -17.57 47.06 -22.98
C LYS A 697 -16.38 46.80 -23.85
N THR A 698 -16.10 45.53 -24.10
CA THR A 698 -15.14 45.12 -25.12
C THR A 698 -15.84 44.87 -26.44
N PHE A 699 -15.19 45.16 -27.57
CA PHE A 699 -15.76 45.01 -28.89
C PHE A 699 -14.68 44.97 -29.98
N VAL A 700 -15.08 44.55 -31.18
CA VAL A 700 -14.22 44.59 -32.37
C VAL A 700 -14.28 45.97 -33.02
N LEU A 701 -13.18 46.70 -33.05
CA LEU A 701 -13.13 48.07 -33.52
C LEU A 701 -13.68 48.24 -34.97
N LYS A 702 -13.49 47.26 -35.82
CA LYS A 702 -13.96 47.25 -37.20
C LYS A 702 -15.50 47.24 -37.30
N GLU A 703 -16.17 46.57 -36.33
CA GLU A 703 -17.63 46.43 -36.28
C GLU A 703 -18.31 47.66 -35.66
N GLY A 704 -17.54 48.48 -34.94
CA GLY A 704 -18.02 49.66 -34.26
C GLY A 704 -18.55 49.39 -32.84
N LEU A 705 -18.78 50.48 -32.10
CA LEU A 705 -19.29 50.44 -30.74
C LEU A 705 -20.84 50.41 -30.74
N THR A 706 -21.40 49.40 -30.08
CA THR A 706 -22.86 49.24 -29.94
C THR A 706 -23.33 49.45 -28.52
N TRP A 707 -24.48 50.04 -28.32
CA TRP A 707 -25.20 50.16 -27.05
C TRP A 707 -26.72 50.12 -27.24
N LEU A 708 -27.45 49.88 -26.15
CA LEU A 708 -28.92 49.99 -26.12
C LEU A 708 -29.34 51.31 -25.47
N ASP A 709 -30.28 52.05 -26.09
CA ASP A 709 -30.86 53.16 -25.43
C ASP A 709 -31.99 52.81 -24.44
N THR A 710 -32.56 53.77 -23.74
CA THR A 710 -33.63 53.57 -22.75
C THR A 710 -34.92 52.99 -23.31
N SER A 711 -35.10 53.01 -24.64
CA SER A 711 -36.23 52.41 -25.36
C SER A 711 -35.92 50.99 -25.87
N GLY A 712 -34.72 50.45 -25.61
CA GLY A 712 -34.26 49.11 -26.08
C GLY A 712 -33.76 49.09 -27.53
N ARG A 713 -33.62 50.30 -28.18
CA ARG A 713 -33.08 50.38 -29.53
C ARG A 713 -31.57 50.27 -29.54
N THR A 714 -31.05 49.45 -30.42
CA THR A 714 -29.60 49.29 -30.63
C THR A 714 -29.05 50.45 -31.46
N TRP A 715 -28.04 51.10 -30.95
CA TRP A 715 -27.20 52.06 -31.62
C TRP A 715 -25.84 51.46 -31.98
N THR A 716 -25.36 51.82 -33.18
CA THR A 716 -24.01 51.42 -33.61
C THR A 716 -23.29 52.64 -34.14
N VAL A 717 -22.09 52.90 -33.62
CA VAL A 717 -21.20 53.95 -34.08
C VAL A 717 -20.01 53.33 -34.76
N ALA A 718 -19.83 53.58 -36.04
CA ALA A 718 -18.77 53.00 -36.84
C ALA A 718 -17.36 53.54 -36.44
N LYS A 719 -16.30 52.80 -36.76
CA LYS A 719 -14.91 53.18 -36.47
C LYS A 719 -14.56 54.60 -36.93
N SER A 720 -15.05 55.00 -38.09
CA SER A 720 -14.77 56.33 -38.63
C SER A 720 -15.34 57.47 -37.78
N GLU A 721 -16.47 57.21 -37.09
CA GLU A 721 -17.14 58.14 -36.23
C GLU A 721 -16.63 58.16 -34.81
N LEU A 722 -15.96 57.05 -34.38
CA LEU A 722 -15.36 56.90 -33.06
C LEU A 722 -14.06 57.67 -32.85
N ARG A 723 -13.50 58.32 -33.88
CA ARG A 723 -12.18 58.99 -33.82
C ARG A 723 -11.99 59.91 -32.63
N ASP A 724 -13.03 60.64 -32.25
CA ASP A 724 -13.00 61.60 -31.14
C ASP A 724 -12.91 60.98 -29.74
N TRP A 725 -13.25 59.71 -29.58
CA TRP A 725 -13.20 58.96 -28.33
C TRP A 725 -12.04 57.96 -28.25
N ILE A 726 -11.38 57.70 -29.39
CA ILE A 726 -10.18 56.87 -29.44
C ILE A 726 -9.00 57.64 -28.84
N GLY A 727 -8.39 57.06 -27.83
CA GLY A 727 -7.20 57.61 -27.14
C GLY A 727 -6.33 56.52 -26.56
N ASN A 728 -5.51 56.90 -25.60
CA ASN A 728 -4.63 55.96 -24.90
C ASN A 728 -5.22 55.67 -23.51
N ARG A 729 -4.86 54.53 -22.98
CA ARG A 729 -5.15 54.16 -21.60
C ARG A 729 -4.77 55.27 -20.60
N ALA A 730 -5.59 55.47 -19.58
CA ALA A 730 -5.42 56.48 -18.52
C ALA A 730 -5.65 57.94 -18.98
N GLU A 731 -6.20 58.17 -20.16
CA GLU A 731 -6.76 59.48 -20.54
C GLU A 731 -8.10 59.76 -19.90
N ALA A 732 -8.58 60.99 -19.93
CA ALA A 732 -9.83 61.38 -19.31
C ALA A 732 -11.07 61.04 -20.15
N GLY A 733 -10.93 60.88 -21.47
CA GLY A 733 -12.01 60.68 -22.40
C GLY A 733 -12.84 61.95 -22.68
N ARG A 734 -13.92 61.81 -23.51
CA ARG A 734 -14.82 62.90 -23.92
C ARG A 734 -16.27 62.54 -23.65
N LEU A 735 -17.19 63.52 -23.68
CA LEU A 735 -18.63 63.28 -23.55
C LEU A 735 -19.08 62.27 -24.62
N PRO A 736 -19.95 61.30 -24.29
CA PRO A 736 -20.37 60.27 -25.25
C PRO A 736 -21.19 60.84 -26.43
N PRO A 737 -21.32 60.04 -27.50
CA PRO A 737 -22.10 60.48 -28.66
C PRO A 737 -23.55 60.70 -28.32
N LYS A 738 -24.29 61.50 -29.22
CA LYS A 738 -25.75 61.71 -29.08
C LYS A 738 -26.47 60.35 -29.12
N GLY A 739 -27.41 60.16 -28.20
CA GLY A 739 -28.18 58.91 -28.09
C GLY A 739 -27.61 57.93 -27.06
N PHE A 740 -26.40 58.16 -26.48
CA PHE A 740 -25.89 57.34 -25.40
C PHE A 740 -26.70 57.51 -24.11
N PRO A 741 -27.05 56.43 -23.39
CA PRO A 741 -27.93 56.48 -22.22
C PRO A 741 -27.41 57.41 -21.11
N LYS A 742 -28.32 58.13 -20.45
CA LYS A 742 -28.03 59.03 -19.33
C LYS A 742 -27.49 58.19 -18.12
N SER A 743 -27.83 56.89 -18.02
CA SER A 743 -27.33 55.96 -17.02
C SER A 743 -25.83 55.67 -17.11
N GLY A 744 -25.21 55.98 -18.25
CA GLY A 744 -23.80 55.61 -18.50
C GLY A 744 -23.59 54.11 -18.80
N LYS A 745 -24.64 53.32 -19.02
CA LYS A 745 -24.54 51.87 -19.28
C LYS A 745 -24.68 51.59 -20.78
N PHE A 746 -23.90 50.61 -21.27
CA PHE A 746 -23.97 50.15 -22.67
C PHE A 746 -25.23 49.31 -22.94
N GLY A 747 -25.92 48.86 -21.88
CA GLY A 747 -27.16 48.08 -21.96
C GLY A 747 -26.89 46.64 -22.39
N TYR A 748 -27.05 45.71 -21.51
CA TYR A 748 -26.99 44.27 -21.75
C TYR A 748 -28.18 43.61 -21.10
#